data_f2d4bd7bf43f51d618a4b9ed17059f14
#
_entry.id   f2d4bd7bf43f51d618a4b9ed17059f14
#
_cell.length_a   1.000
_cell.length_b   1.000
_cell.length_c   1.000
_cell.angle_alpha   90.00
_cell.angle_beta   90.00
_cell.angle_gamma   90.00
#
_symmetry.space_group_name_H-M   'P 1'
#
loop_
_entity.id
_entity.type
_entity.pdbx_description
1 polymer ?
#
loop_
_entity_poly.entity_id
_entity_poly.type
_entity_poly.pdbx_seq_one_letter_code
_entity_poly.pdbx_strand_id
1 'polypeptide(L)'
;MKLSVMVAVRAFVRLVRRPATVFSVAAFLSAAGALFADGLFAAEGTSVSAPSIWALSIAGVLPLLVSLLTMRLWSDDGVAERPECDLVVSVPERVFAAGRFMAAYLAVLLAVALSLAVPLAVLPGCSQTLSSQLRLTRFVPAFVALAVFALPLAAIGSMAGVLFRNAMSALVASVAVTYAVPFVAYRALVFWSPEARMKFAEAPVMSQIADAADGFLSVGSVAAALALAVFALFAASKAFAMRRMVGDGNVVLKLSSLAAVFSALLSAVLALVLAVRLDFNVEWPGAVRTASFSARTREILSGIAHPVRISACMSRDSAGFLPVARLLRHVEQESRSLAGAGVACEFVDPRWDPNAADRLVRFGAGENMIVFSSGRRRIVVSAKDFDESVCASAVQRLSMPARSEKVLFTSGHGEPSIDDYGPAGLGDAARALRQDGYRVGTHFSVTSSLPKDCSVLAVVGARTPFSISELRDIGMFIANGGRLLVADSGDSEAGVRAILDRIGIASAGAVAASAGTTDGSNVVVSDYGDHAVSVPLQGSAVVFSNGARRYSVPAPPVASPDGFSVAPLCFSGESVFAVAVEKGSTLRSDLAIRPARLVVIGDSFFFRNATLYSRGNANRELFLNSVAWLAGLDVSGAAGTAGDVLSVGMDRIARIRFLAYSSGVVPLVVAFVVGLAVRRRRRRRK
;
A
#
# COMPACT_ATOMS: atom_id res chain seq x y z
N MET A 1 39.20 -13.68 -16.68
CA MET A 1 38.02 -13.00 -17.20
C MET A 1 37.59 -13.45 -18.60
N LYS A 2 38.44 -13.42 -19.62
CA LYS A 2 38.08 -13.88 -21.01
C LYS A 2 37.55 -15.31 -21.09
N LEU A 3 38.10 -16.24 -20.31
CA LEU A 3 37.72 -17.66 -20.35
C LEU A 3 36.37 -17.94 -19.71
N SER A 4 36.03 -17.27 -18.57
CA SER A 4 34.70 -17.37 -17.92
C SER A 4 33.60 -16.82 -18.80
N VAL A 5 33.86 -15.71 -19.50
CA VAL A 5 32.92 -15.13 -20.46
C VAL A 5 32.67 -16.07 -21.64
N MET A 6 33.71 -16.70 -22.15
CA MET A 6 33.56 -17.66 -23.24
C MET A 6 32.74 -18.90 -22.83
N VAL A 7 32.96 -19.42 -21.62
CA VAL A 7 32.16 -20.51 -21.04
C VAL A 7 30.69 -20.06 -20.87
N ALA A 8 30.47 -18.85 -20.31
CA ALA A 8 29.15 -18.30 -20.12
C ALA A 8 28.37 -18.13 -21.43
N VAL A 9 28.98 -17.55 -22.45
CA VAL A 9 28.36 -17.36 -23.77
C VAL A 9 28.01 -18.69 -24.44
N ARG A 10 28.92 -19.67 -24.40
CA ARG A 10 28.64 -21.02 -24.95
C ARG A 10 27.47 -21.68 -24.20
N ALA A 11 27.49 -21.66 -22.87
CA ALA A 11 26.45 -22.26 -22.05
C ALA A 11 25.09 -21.55 -22.25
N PHE A 12 25.07 -20.22 -22.30
CA PHE A 12 23.88 -19.43 -22.57
C PHE A 12 23.26 -19.74 -23.95
N VAL A 13 24.09 -19.76 -25.01
CA VAL A 13 23.62 -20.09 -26.36
C VAL A 13 23.06 -21.51 -26.45
N ARG A 14 23.69 -22.48 -25.76
CA ARG A 14 23.16 -23.85 -25.68
C ARG A 14 21.81 -23.87 -24.96
N LEU A 15 21.70 -23.18 -23.82
CA LEU A 15 20.48 -23.11 -22.99
C LEU A 15 19.29 -22.53 -23.79
N VAL A 16 19.47 -21.37 -24.42
CA VAL A 16 18.41 -20.67 -25.16
C VAL A 16 17.96 -21.45 -26.41
N ARG A 17 18.86 -22.25 -27.02
CA ARG A 17 18.54 -23.07 -28.20
C ARG A 17 17.70 -24.32 -27.90
N ARG A 18 17.61 -24.75 -26.65
CA ARG A 18 16.81 -25.93 -26.26
C ARG A 18 15.32 -25.62 -26.29
N PRO A 19 14.48 -26.39 -26.96
CA PRO A 19 13.03 -26.13 -27.03
C PRO A 19 12.39 -26.19 -25.65
N ALA A 20 12.88 -27.04 -24.77
CA ALA A 20 12.39 -27.14 -23.40
C ALA A 20 12.66 -25.87 -22.55
N THR A 21 13.71 -25.11 -22.84
CA THR A 21 13.94 -23.79 -22.20
C THR A 21 12.90 -22.77 -22.66
N VAL A 22 12.62 -22.75 -23.98
CA VAL A 22 11.58 -21.87 -24.54
C VAL A 22 10.23 -22.18 -23.93
N PHE A 23 9.89 -23.47 -23.78
CA PHE A 23 8.66 -23.90 -23.13
C PHE A 23 8.62 -23.50 -21.64
N SER A 24 9.72 -23.67 -20.89
CA SER A 24 9.79 -23.27 -19.48
C SER A 24 9.62 -21.76 -19.30
N VAL A 25 10.22 -20.95 -20.19
CA VAL A 25 10.06 -19.49 -20.17
C VAL A 25 8.63 -19.09 -20.56
N ALA A 26 8.02 -19.73 -21.54
CA ALA A 26 6.64 -19.48 -21.93
C ALA A 26 5.66 -19.79 -20.77
N ALA A 27 5.84 -20.95 -20.12
CA ALA A 27 5.03 -21.32 -18.95
C ALA A 27 5.21 -20.33 -17.78
N PHE A 28 6.45 -19.89 -17.54
CA PHE A 28 6.74 -18.84 -16.55
C PHE A 28 6.01 -17.52 -16.89
N LEU A 29 6.09 -17.06 -18.14
CA LEU A 29 5.43 -15.82 -18.57
C LEU A 29 3.91 -15.93 -18.43
N SER A 30 3.34 -17.09 -18.75
CA SER A 30 1.91 -17.37 -18.60
C SER A 30 1.48 -17.30 -17.12
N ALA A 31 2.21 -17.97 -16.23
CA ALA A 31 1.91 -17.96 -14.80
C ALA A 31 2.10 -16.56 -14.19
N ALA A 32 3.21 -15.88 -14.50
CA ALA A 32 3.49 -14.53 -14.03
C ALA A 32 2.44 -13.52 -14.53
N GLY A 33 1.99 -13.66 -15.79
CA GLY A 33 0.95 -12.83 -16.37
C GLY A 33 -0.42 -13.03 -15.71
N ALA A 34 -0.78 -14.28 -15.41
CA ALA A 34 -2.02 -14.60 -14.70
C ALA A 34 -2.01 -14.02 -13.27
N LEU A 35 -0.92 -14.25 -12.53
CA LEU A 35 -0.77 -13.73 -11.16
C LEU A 35 -0.73 -12.19 -11.12
N PHE A 36 -0.11 -11.55 -12.12
CA PHE A 36 -0.10 -10.09 -12.23
C PHE A 36 -1.51 -9.55 -12.45
N ALA A 37 -2.27 -10.18 -13.34
CA ALA A 37 -3.65 -9.77 -13.62
C ALA A 37 -4.55 -9.94 -12.39
N ASP A 38 -4.48 -11.08 -11.73
CA ASP A 38 -5.23 -11.37 -10.50
C ASP A 38 -4.85 -10.39 -9.38
N GLY A 39 -3.55 -10.16 -9.17
CA GLY A 39 -3.04 -9.20 -8.21
C GLY A 39 -3.47 -7.76 -8.49
N LEU A 40 -3.54 -7.36 -9.77
CA LEU A 40 -3.99 -6.04 -10.17
C LEU A 40 -5.47 -5.80 -9.82
N PHE A 41 -6.33 -6.82 -10.06
CA PHE A 41 -7.74 -6.73 -9.70
C PHE A 41 -7.99 -6.83 -8.19
N ALA A 42 -7.21 -7.65 -7.50
CA ALA A 42 -7.29 -7.75 -6.03
C ALA A 42 -6.82 -6.46 -5.31
N ALA A 43 -5.94 -5.71 -5.96
CA ALA A 43 -5.41 -4.44 -5.43
C ALA A 43 -6.24 -3.21 -5.86
N GLU A 44 -7.33 -3.39 -6.61
CA GLU A 44 -8.23 -2.28 -6.99
C GLU A 44 -8.76 -1.57 -5.74
N GLY A 45 -8.68 -0.25 -5.71
CA GLY A 45 -9.04 0.55 -4.53
C GLY A 45 -8.00 0.58 -3.42
N THR A 46 -6.81 0.02 -3.64
CA THR A 46 -5.69 0.08 -2.68
C THR A 46 -4.58 1.01 -3.17
N SER A 47 -3.69 1.42 -2.26
CA SER A 47 -2.49 2.22 -2.57
C SER A 47 -1.29 1.40 -3.05
N VAL A 48 -1.49 0.14 -3.45
CA VAL A 48 -0.39 -0.73 -3.91
C VAL A 48 -0.02 -0.37 -5.35
N SER A 49 1.28 -0.21 -5.61
CA SER A 49 1.75 0.16 -6.95
C SER A 49 1.72 -1.01 -7.94
N ALA A 50 1.46 -0.73 -9.21
CA ALA A 50 1.52 -1.75 -10.26
C ALA A 50 2.91 -2.42 -10.41
N PRO A 51 4.06 -1.71 -10.28
CA PRO A 51 5.38 -2.33 -10.22
C PRO A 51 5.56 -3.32 -9.07
N SER A 52 5.04 -3.03 -7.87
CA SER A 52 5.11 -3.95 -6.72
C SER A 52 4.30 -5.22 -6.98
N ILE A 53 3.09 -5.11 -7.56
CA ILE A 53 2.25 -6.25 -7.93
C ILE A 53 2.99 -7.12 -8.96
N TRP A 54 3.59 -6.51 -9.99
CA TRP A 54 4.38 -7.21 -10.99
C TRP A 54 5.58 -7.93 -10.37
N ALA A 55 6.33 -7.27 -9.49
CA ALA A 55 7.49 -7.86 -8.83
C ALA A 55 7.12 -9.06 -7.96
N LEU A 56 6.04 -8.96 -7.18
CA LEU A 56 5.54 -10.03 -6.32
C LEU A 56 5.02 -11.23 -7.13
N SER A 57 4.31 -10.98 -8.24
CA SER A 57 3.81 -12.02 -9.13
C SER A 57 4.95 -12.85 -9.74
N ILE A 58 6.03 -12.17 -10.13
CA ILE A 58 7.23 -12.84 -10.67
C ILE A 58 7.99 -13.56 -9.55
N ALA A 59 8.19 -12.93 -8.40
CA ALA A 59 8.95 -13.49 -7.29
C ALA A 59 8.39 -14.83 -6.82
N GLY A 60 7.07 -15.02 -6.86
CA GLY A 60 6.41 -16.28 -6.51
C GLY A 60 6.74 -17.44 -7.44
N VAL A 61 6.94 -17.18 -8.74
CA VAL A 61 7.18 -18.22 -9.77
C VAL A 61 8.68 -18.34 -10.12
N LEU A 62 9.46 -17.32 -9.80
CA LEU A 62 10.88 -17.23 -10.16
C LEU A 62 11.75 -18.41 -9.68
N PRO A 63 11.59 -18.91 -8.42
CA PRO A 63 12.38 -20.06 -7.95
C PRO A 63 12.18 -21.31 -8.81
N LEU A 64 10.95 -21.54 -9.30
CA LEU A 64 10.67 -22.67 -10.18
C LEU A 64 11.36 -22.52 -11.54
N LEU A 65 11.27 -21.34 -12.17
CA LEU A 65 11.98 -21.07 -13.44
C LEU A 65 13.47 -21.24 -13.28
N VAL A 66 14.07 -20.65 -12.24
CA VAL A 66 15.51 -20.74 -11.97
C VAL A 66 15.95 -22.19 -11.82
N SER A 67 15.19 -22.98 -11.03
CA SER A 67 15.49 -24.40 -10.82
C SER A 67 15.41 -25.20 -12.13
N LEU A 68 14.41 -24.93 -12.98
CA LEU A 68 14.26 -25.56 -14.30
C LEU A 68 15.40 -25.20 -15.26
N LEU A 69 15.90 -23.97 -15.21
CA LEU A 69 17.00 -23.53 -16.06
C LEU A 69 18.36 -24.07 -15.58
N THR A 70 18.60 -24.06 -14.27
CA THR A 70 19.89 -24.49 -13.68
C THR A 70 20.07 -26.00 -13.72
N MET A 71 19.02 -26.80 -13.45
CA MET A 71 19.14 -28.26 -13.56
C MET A 71 19.64 -28.71 -14.93
N ARG A 72 19.20 -28.04 -16.01
CA ARG A 72 19.54 -28.38 -17.40
C ARG A 72 20.93 -27.96 -17.83
N LEU A 73 21.56 -27.08 -17.07
CA LEU A 73 22.95 -26.68 -17.31
C LEU A 73 23.97 -27.69 -16.78
N TRP A 74 23.59 -28.42 -15.71
CA TRP A 74 24.52 -29.30 -15.00
C TRP A 74 24.21 -30.79 -15.18
N SER A 75 22.97 -31.14 -15.53
CA SER A 75 22.59 -32.54 -15.78
C SER A 75 22.69 -32.87 -17.27
N ASP A 76 23.31 -33.95 -17.54
CA ASP A 76 23.40 -34.53 -18.90
C ASP A 76 22.25 -35.52 -19.08
N ASP A 77 21.11 -35.03 -19.51
CA ASP A 77 20.07 -35.90 -20.06
C ASP A 77 20.51 -36.30 -21.49
N GLY A 78 21.17 -37.45 -21.52
CA GLY A 78 21.54 -38.24 -22.66
C GLY A 78 21.06 -37.75 -24.02
N VAL A 79 21.91 -37.21 -24.77
CA VAL A 79 22.11 -37.43 -26.21
C VAL A 79 23.40 -36.69 -26.60
N ALA A 80 24.46 -37.44 -26.76
CA ALA A 80 25.54 -37.18 -27.69
C ALA A 80 26.55 -36.03 -27.45
N GLU A 81 26.56 -35.35 -26.32
CA GLU A 81 27.73 -34.53 -25.98
C GLU A 81 28.25 -34.98 -24.61
N ARG A 82 29.30 -35.73 -24.62
CA ARG A 82 29.93 -36.44 -23.50
C ARG A 82 30.20 -35.50 -22.33
N PRO A 83 29.64 -35.75 -21.13
CA PRO A 83 29.98 -35.02 -19.89
C PRO A 83 31.45 -35.16 -19.53
N GLU A 84 32.07 -36.26 -19.97
CA GLU A 84 33.49 -36.52 -19.81
C GLU A 84 34.40 -35.45 -20.42
N CYS A 85 33.96 -34.77 -21.49
CA CYS A 85 34.74 -33.69 -22.10
C CYS A 85 34.83 -32.45 -21.21
N ASP A 86 33.80 -32.15 -20.45
CA ASP A 86 33.79 -31.00 -19.50
C ASP A 86 34.67 -31.30 -18.27
N LEU A 87 34.88 -32.59 -17.93
CA LEU A 87 35.78 -33.02 -16.84
C LEU A 87 37.25 -33.04 -17.26
N VAL A 88 37.53 -33.18 -18.57
CA VAL A 88 38.90 -33.28 -19.13
C VAL A 88 39.48 -31.91 -19.51
N VAL A 89 38.62 -30.88 -19.69
CA VAL A 89 39.11 -29.53 -20.04
C VAL A 89 39.91 -28.93 -18.90
N SER A 90 41.12 -28.44 -19.15
CA SER A 90 42.04 -27.82 -18.18
C SER A 90 41.61 -26.41 -17.74
N VAL A 91 40.31 -26.21 -17.50
CA VAL A 91 39.75 -24.94 -16.98
C VAL A 91 39.65 -25.03 -15.46
N PRO A 92 40.09 -24.02 -14.70
CA PRO A 92 39.90 -23.96 -13.26
C PRO A 92 38.41 -24.09 -12.89
N GLU A 93 38.10 -24.89 -11.86
CA GLU A 93 36.73 -25.21 -11.45
C GLU A 93 35.91 -23.97 -11.15
N ARG A 94 36.53 -22.95 -10.50
CA ARG A 94 35.90 -21.66 -10.18
C ARG A 94 35.44 -20.90 -11.43
N VAL A 95 36.27 -20.93 -12.49
CA VAL A 95 35.97 -20.25 -13.76
C VAL A 95 34.84 -20.96 -14.48
N PHE A 96 34.80 -22.27 -14.42
CA PHE A 96 33.79 -23.10 -15.05
C PHE A 96 32.43 -22.95 -14.34
N ALA A 97 32.42 -23.03 -13.00
CA ALA A 97 31.23 -22.81 -12.18
C ALA A 97 30.65 -21.41 -12.37
N ALA A 98 31.50 -20.37 -12.31
CA ALA A 98 31.08 -18.98 -12.52
C ALA A 98 30.52 -18.75 -13.94
N GLY A 99 31.12 -19.38 -14.97
CA GLY A 99 30.63 -19.27 -16.36
C GLY A 99 29.24 -19.87 -16.55
N ARG A 100 28.98 -21.05 -16.00
CA ARG A 100 27.65 -21.70 -16.06
C ARG A 100 26.60 -20.95 -15.22
N PHE A 101 26.98 -20.52 -14.04
CA PHE A 101 26.11 -19.65 -13.22
C PHE A 101 25.71 -18.36 -13.97
N MET A 102 26.68 -17.67 -14.57
CA MET A 102 26.42 -16.45 -15.34
C MET A 102 25.47 -16.71 -16.51
N ALA A 103 25.59 -17.86 -17.17
CA ALA A 103 24.69 -18.26 -18.25
C ALA A 103 23.25 -18.45 -17.77
N ALA A 104 23.06 -19.12 -16.61
CA ALA A 104 21.76 -19.31 -16.00
C ALA A 104 21.17 -17.96 -15.56
N TYR A 105 21.95 -17.15 -14.86
CA TYR A 105 21.54 -15.86 -14.37
C TYR A 105 21.10 -14.90 -15.49
N LEU A 106 21.88 -14.82 -16.57
CA LEU A 106 21.51 -14.02 -17.76
C LEU A 106 20.23 -14.53 -18.43
N ALA A 107 20.00 -15.86 -18.47
CA ALA A 107 18.76 -16.42 -19.00
C ALA A 107 17.55 -16.07 -18.14
N VAL A 108 17.72 -16.05 -16.82
CA VAL A 108 16.69 -15.61 -15.85
C VAL A 108 16.39 -14.12 -16.03
N LEU A 109 17.42 -13.27 -16.08
CA LEU A 109 17.25 -11.83 -16.31
C LEU A 109 16.54 -11.54 -17.64
N LEU A 110 16.85 -12.30 -18.68
CA LEU A 110 16.15 -12.19 -19.97
C LEU A 110 14.66 -12.57 -19.83
N ALA A 111 14.35 -13.63 -19.11
CA ALA A 111 12.95 -14.03 -18.87
C ALA A 111 12.18 -12.99 -18.05
N VAL A 112 12.80 -12.42 -17.02
CA VAL A 112 12.23 -11.31 -16.23
C VAL A 112 12.04 -10.06 -17.12
N ALA A 113 13.00 -9.72 -17.98
CA ALA A 113 12.86 -8.60 -18.91
C ALA A 113 11.72 -8.83 -19.92
N LEU A 114 11.57 -10.05 -20.43
CA LEU A 114 10.47 -10.41 -21.33
C LEU A 114 9.09 -10.31 -20.65
N SER A 115 9.01 -10.53 -19.34
CA SER A 115 7.75 -10.40 -18.60
C SER A 115 7.24 -8.96 -18.51
N LEU A 116 8.09 -7.95 -18.74
CA LEU A 116 7.68 -6.55 -18.88
C LEU A 116 6.75 -6.32 -20.11
N ALA A 117 6.74 -7.25 -21.06
CA ALA A 117 5.77 -7.18 -22.15
C ALA A 117 4.31 -7.29 -21.67
N VAL A 118 4.06 -7.94 -20.52
CA VAL A 118 2.72 -8.11 -19.98
C VAL A 118 2.11 -6.76 -19.54
N PRO A 119 2.71 -5.98 -18.62
CA PRO A 119 2.19 -4.67 -18.26
C PRO A 119 2.16 -3.68 -19.43
N LEU A 120 3.10 -3.78 -20.37
CA LEU A 120 3.13 -2.91 -21.56
C LEU A 120 2.02 -3.22 -22.57
N ALA A 121 1.61 -4.48 -22.71
CA ALA A 121 0.51 -4.88 -23.62
C ALA A 121 -0.86 -4.38 -23.15
N VAL A 122 -0.98 -3.94 -21.91
CA VAL A 122 -2.21 -3.50 -21.26
C VAL A 122 -2.46 -2.00 -21.42
N LEU A 123 -1.40 -1.23 -21.68
CA LEU A 123 -1.46 0.25 -21.84
C LEU A 123 -2.61 0.78 -22.71
N PRO A 124 -2.99 0.15 -23.85
CA PRO A 124 -3.99 0.69 -24.75
C PRO A 124 -5.45 0.49 -24.29
N GLY A 125 -5.82 0.63 -23.07
CA GLY A 125 -7.21 0.43 -22.62
C GLY A 125 -7.44 0.80 -21.16
N CYS A 126 -6.42 1.39 -20.54
CA CYS A 126 -6.43 1.70 -19.13
C CYS A 126 -6.83 3.14 -18.83
N SER A 127 -7.32 3.36 -17.60
CA SER A 127 -7.53 4.69 -17.03
C SER A 127 -6.24 5.52 -17.06
N GLN A 128 -6.35 6.84 -17.04
CA GLN A 128 -5.18 7.73 -17.05
C GLN A 128 -4.26 7.49 -15.82
N THR A 129 -4.84 7.17 -14.68
CA THR A 129 -4.12 6.83 -13.45
C THR A 129 -3.28 5.57 -13.62
N LEU A 130 -3.85 4.49 -14.15
CA LEU A 130 -3.13 3.24 -14.39
C LEU A 130 -2.07 3.41 -15.49
N SER A 131 -2.36 4.16 -16.55
CA SER A 131 -1.38 4.43 -17.63
C SER A 131 -0.16 5.19 -17.11
N SER A 132 -0.33 6.09 -16.14
CA SER A 132 0.77 6.79 -15.49
C SER A 132 1.65 5.85 -14.66
N GLN A 133 1.07 4.86 -14.00
CA GLN A 133 1.78 3.84 -13.22
C GLN A 133 2.50 2.81 -14.10
N LEU A 134 2.00 2.52 -15.30
CA LEU A 134 2.57 1.55 -16.23
C LEU A 134 3.74 2.09 -17.06
N ARG A 135 4.26 3.28 -16.79
CA ARG A 135 5.47 3.79 -17.45
C ARG A 135 6.66 2.89 -17.15
N LEU A 136 7.42 2.53 -18.18
CA LEU A 136 8.56 1.60 -18.10
C LEU A 136 9.60 2.04 -17.04
N THR A 137 9.81 3.34 -16.88
CA THR A 137 10.75 3.89 -15.89
C THR A 137 10.40 3.52 -14.45
N ARG A 138 9.11 3.34 -14.14
CA ARG A 138 8.64 2.92 -12.81
C ARG A 138 8.95 1.45 -12.49
N PHE A 139 9.18 0.61 -13.52
CA PHE A 139 9.52 -0.80 -13.33
C PHE A 139 11.03 -1.04 -13.13
N VAL A 140 11.88 -0.04 -13.31
CA VAL A 140 13.33 -0.19 -13.16
C VAL A 140 13.72 -0.64 -11.74
N PRO A 141 13.25 -0.01 -10.64
CA PRO A 141 13.56 -0.48 -9.29
C PRO A 141 13.08 -1.91 -9.04
N ALA A 142 11.86 -2.22 -9.51
CA ALA A 142 11.29 -3.57 -9.41
C ALA A 142 12.13 -4.61 -10.16
N PHE A 143 12.61 -4.27 -11.35
CA PHE A 143 13.51 -5.14 -12.12
C PHE A 143 14.84 -5.38 -11.39
N VAL A 144 15.43 -4.32 -10.80
CA VAL A 144 16.67 -4.44 -10.01
C VAL A 144 16.46 -5.31 -8.78
N ALA A 145 15.33 -5.13 -8.07
CA ALA A 145 14.97 -5.97 -6.93
C ALA A 145 14.88 -7.45 -7.31
N LEU A 146 14.20 -7.76 -8.42
CA LEU A 146 14.10 -9.13 -8.94
C LEU A 146 15.44 -9.67 -9.39
N ALA A 147 16.31 -8.85 -9.97
CA ALA A 147 17.66 -9.26 -10.34
C ALA A 147 18.50 -9.64 -9.12
N VAL A 148 18.45 -8.83 -8.05
CA VAL A 148 19.11 -9.15 -6.78
C VAL A 148 18.54 -10.43 -6.17
N PHE A 149 17.22 -10.58 -6.15
CA PHE A 149 16.57 -11.78 -5.64
C PHE A 149 16.89 -13.05 -6.43
N ALA A 150 16.98 -12.96 -7.76
CA ALA A 150 17.32 -14.08 -8.64
C ALA A 150 18.76 -14.60 -8.45
N LEU A 151 19.66 -13.77 -7.94
CA LEU A 151 21.09 -14.07 -7.82
C LEU A 151 21.37 -15.25 -6.88
N PRO A 152 20.89 -15.27 -5.60
CA PRO A 152 21.06 -16.43 -4.73
C PRO A 152 20.30 -17.65 -5.24
N LEU A 153 19.13 -17.48 -5.86
CA LEU A 153 18.36 -18.59 -6.42
C LEU A 153 19.14 -19.32 -7.53
N ALA A 154 19.75 -18.56 -8.45
CA ALA A 154 20.56 -19.12 -9.54
C ALA A 154 21.82 -19.83 -9.00
N ALA A 155 22.42 -19.31 -7.93
CA ALA A 155 23.57 -19.91 -7.28
C ALA A 155 23.20 -21.22 -6.56
N ILE A 156 22.09 -21.26 -5.82
CA ILE A 156 21.54 -22.47 -5.17
C ILE A 156 21.18 -23.52 -6.21
N GLY A 157 20.49 -23.12 -7.28
CA GLY A 157 20.15 -24.03 -8.38
C GLY A 157 21.39 -24.62 -9.07
N SER A 158 22.43 -23.81 -9.25
CA SER A 158 23.72 -24.28 -9.80
C SER A 158 24.41 -25.26 -8.84
N MET A 159 24.39 -25.00 -7.54
CA MET A 159 24.90 -25.91 -6.51
C MET A 159 24.16 -27.26 -6.53
N ALA A 160 22.84 -27.24 -6.55
CA ALA A 160 22.00 -28.43 -6.62
C ALA A 160 22.29 -29.23 -7.90
N GLY A 161 22.43 -28.57 -9.05
CA GLY A 161 22.78 -29.22 -10.31
C GLY A 161 24.15 -29.91 -10.29
N VAL A 162 25.12 -29.37 -9.54
CA VAL A 162 26.41 -30.03 -9.33
C VAL A 162 26.30 -31.19 -8.36
N LEU A 163 25.55 -31.09 -7.29
CA LEU A 163 25.45 -32.12 -6.24
C LEU A 163 24.72 -33.37 -6.71
N PHE A 164 23.71 -33.24 -7.54
CA PHE A 164 22.90 -34.36 -8.01
C PHE A 164 23.26 -34.75 -9.47
N ARG A 165 23.37 -36.05 -9.73
CA ARG A 165 23.64 -36.59 -11.09
C ARG A 165 22.39 -36.55 -11.97
N ASN A 166 21.20 -36.73 -11.36
CA ASN A 166 19.95 -36.77 -12.08
C ASN A 166 19.31 -35.35 -12.07
N ALA A 167 18.84 -34.91 -13.23
CA ALA A 167 18.20 -33.62 -13.45
C ALA A 167 16.99 -33.44 -12.55
N MET A 168 16.17 -34.48 -12.40
CA MET A 168 14.95 -34.40 -11.57
C MET A 168 15.27 -34.25 -10.08
N SER A 169 16.30 -34.97 -9.60
CA SER A 169 16.77 -34.84 -8.22
C SER A 169 17.33 -33.43 -7.95
N ALA A 170 18.07 -32.88 -8.90
CA ALA A 170 18.57 -31.51 -8.83
C ALA A 170 17.44 -30.48 -8.82
N LEU A 171 16.39 -30.68 -9.64
CA LEU A 171 15.19 -29.83 -9.65
C LEU A 171 14.48 -29.86 -8.30
N VAL A 172 14.14 -31.06 -7.81
CA VAL A 172 13.42 -31.22 -6.54
C VAL A 172 14.21 -30.61 -5.39
N ALA A 173 15.52 -30.86 -5.31
CA ALA A 173 16.39 -30.29 -4.27
C ALA A 173 16.47 -28.76 -4.37
N SER A 174 16.63 -28.22 -5.58
CA SER A 174 16.67 -26.77 -5.80
C SER A 174 15.35 -26.11 -5.39
N VAL A 175 14.22 -26.64 -5.85
CA VAL A 175 12.89 -26.14 -5.48
C VAL A 175 12.66 -26.26 -3.98
N ALA A 176 12.97 -27.41 -3.38
CA ALA A 176 12.80 -27.63 -1.95
C ALA A 176 13.62 -26.61 -1.12
N VAL A 177 14.87 -26.37 -1.47
CA VAL A 177 15.72 -25.42 -0.76
C VAL A 177 15.21 -23.99 -0.95
N THR A 178 14.86 -23.57 -2.16
CA THR A 178 14.44 -22.19 -2.43
C THR A 178 13.10 -21.81 -1.85
N TYR A 179 12.17 -22.78 -1.71
CA TYR A 179 10.88 -22.54 -1.05
C TYR A 179 10.88 -22.92 0.43
N ALA A 180 11.56 -24.00 0.84
CA ALA A 180 11.54 -24.48 2.21
C ALA A 180 12.46 -23.70 3.15
N VAL A 181 13.61 -23.21 2.69
CA VAL A 181 14.56 -22.47 3.55
C VAL A 181 13.94 -21.24 4.20
N PRO A 182 13.22 -20.36 3.50
CA PRO A 182 12.52 -19.25 4.12
C PRO A 182 11.48 -19.70 5.15
N PHE A 183 10.75 -20.80 4.86
CA PHE A 183 9.72 -21.32 5.75
C PHE A 183 10.29 -21.98 6.99
N VAL A 184 11.34 -22.78 6.83
CA VAL A 184 12.04 -23.43 7.95
C VAL A 184 12.73 -22.40 8.82
N ALA A 185 13.38 -21.40 8.21
CA ALA A 185 13.99 -20.29 8.97
C ALA A 185 12.96 -19.56 9.82
N TYR A 186 11.77 -19.26 9.27
CA TYR A 186 10.68 -18.66 10.01
C TYR A 186 10.24 -19.51 11.22
N ARG A 187 10.10 -20.83 11.05
CA ARG A 187 9.71 -21.77 12.11
C ARG A 187 10.82 -21.97 13.15
N ALA A 188 12.07 -22.05 12.74
CA ALA A 188 13.21 -22.19 13.64
C ALA A 188 13.37 -20.98 14.58
N LEU A 189 13.04 -19.79 14.09
CA LEU A 189 13.04 -18.56 14.88
C LEU A 189 12.01 -18.56 16.03
N VAL A 190 10.99 -19.45 15.98
CA VAL A 190 10.04 -19.64 17.08
C VAL A 190 10.74 -20.08 18.38
N PHE A 191 11.89 -20.76 18.29
CA PHE A 191 12.68 -21.20 19.44
C PHE A 191 13.71 -20.16 19.94
N TRP A 192 13.86 -19.03 19.25
CA TRP A 192 14.79 -17.96 19.64
C TRP A 192 14.11 -16.87 20.48
N SER A 193 14.92 -15.91 20.95
CA SER A 193 14.42 -14.81 21.77
C SER A 193 13.32 -14.01 21.06
N PRO A 194 12.35 -13.44 21.82
CA PRO A 194 11.28 -12.62 21.25
C PRO A 194 11.79 -11.48 20.35
N GLU A 195 12.91 -10.84 20.75
CA GLU A 195 13.52 -9.74 19.99
C GLU A 195 14.13 -10.20 18.65
N ALA A 196 14.81 -11.37 18.64
CA ALA A 196 15.32 -11.95 17.40
C ALA A 196 14.19 -12.35 16.46
N ARG A 197 13.09 -12.93 17.01
CA ARG A 197 11.88 -13.22 16.25
C ARG A 197 11.30 -11.97 15.60
N MET A 198 11.25 -10.85 16.32
CA MET A 198 10.73 -9.60 15.79
C MET A 198 11.52 -9.15 14.57
N LYS A 199 12.85 -9.09 14.65
CA LYS A 199 13.68 -8.62 13.54
C LYS A 199 13.64 -9.51 12.29
N PHE A 200 13.57 -10.84 12.47
CA PHE A 200 13.53 -11.77 11.33
C PHE A 200 12.11 -11.99 10.75
N ALA A 201 11.06 -11.94 11.58
CA ALA A 201 9.69 -12.00 11.09
C ALA A 201 9.25 -10.70 10.40
N GLU A 202 9.97 -9.61 10.67
CA GLU A 202 9.75 -8.30 10.08
C GLU A 202 10.30 -8.16 8.66
N ALA A 203 11.13 -9.08 8.19
CA ALA A 203 11.74 -9.04 6.87
C ALA A 203 11.40 -10.28 6.01
N PRO A 204 10.11 -10.59 5.74
CA PRO A 204 9.81 -11.59 4.74
C PRO A 204 10.35 -11.11 3.39
N VAL A 205 11.03 -12.00 2.67
CA VAL A 205 11.67 -11.69 1.38
C VAL A 205 10.70 -10.97 0.41
N MET A 206 9.42 -11.33 0.46
CA MET A 206 8.39 -10.72 -0.38
C MET A 206 8.12 -9.24 -0.05
N SER A 207 8.15 -8.84 1.23
CA SER A 207 8.00 -7.42 1.57
C SER A 207 9.21 -6.61 1.13
N GLN A 208 10.42 -7.15 1.25
CA GLN A 208 11.64 -6.50 0.76
C GLN A 208 11.62 -6.30 -0.76
N ILE A 209 11.09 -7.28 -1.52
CA ILE A 209 10.93 -7.13 -2.97
C ILE A 209 9.90 -6.06 -3.29
N ALA A 210 8.78 -5.98 -2.56
CA ALA A 210 7.78 -4.96 -2.75
C ALA A 210 8.32 -3.57 -2.40
N ASP A 211 9.03 -3.42 -1.28
CA ASP A 211 9.66 -2.15 -0.87
C ASP A 211 10.69 -1.68 -1.89
N ALA A 212 11.52 -2.61 -2.39
CA ALA A 212 12.49 -2.32 -3.44
C ALA A 212 11.82 -1.98 -4.78
N ALA A 213 10.67 -2.58 -5.10
CA ALA A 213 9.88 -2.23 -6.29
C ALA A 213 9.29 -0.83 -6.20
N ASP A 214 8.96 -0.37 -4.98
CA ASP A 214 8.51 0.99 -4.71
C ASP A 214 9.68 2.00 -4.60
N GLY A 215 10.93 1.53 -4.70
CA GLY A 215 12.12 2.36 -4.75
C GLY A 215 12.94 2.41 -3.47
N PHE A 216 12.62 1.60 -2.46
CA PHE A 216 13.36 1.49 -1.20
C PHE A 216 14.22 0.23 -1.18
N LEU A 217 15.50 0.37 -1.49
CA LEU A 217 16.42 -0.76 -1.51
C LEU A 217 17.12 -0.91 -0.14
N SER A 218 16.86 -2.01 0.57
CA SER A 218 17.58 -2.37 1.78
C SER A 218 18.99 -2.86 1.42
N VAL A 219 20.00 -2.18 1.93
CA VAL A 219 21.41 -2.57 1.72
C VAL A 219 21.71 -3.91 2.39
N GLY A 220 21.08 -4.17 3.54
CA GLY A 220 21.18 -5.46 4.21
C GLY A 220 20.65 -6.62 3.37
N SER A 221 19.52 -6.45 2.69
CA SER A 221 18.97 -7.50 1.82
C SER A 221 19.85 -7.78 0.61
N VAL A 222 20.44 -6.75 -0.01
CA VAL A 222 21.41 -6.91 -1.11
C VAL A 222 22.67 -7.63 -0.62
N ALA A 223 23.22 -7.23 0.53
CA ALA A 223 24.38 -7.86 1.12
C ALA A 223 24.12 -9.34 1.47
N ALA A 224 22.95 -9.65 2.03
CA ALA A 224 22.53 -11.02 2.33
C ALA A 224 22.40 -11.88 1.06
N ALA A 225 21.78 -11.35 0.00
CA ALA A 225 21.65 -12.02 -1.29
C ALA A 225 23.03 -12.32 -1.91
N LEU A 226 23.95 -11.34 -1.86
CA LEU A 226 25.32 -11.51 -2.35
C LEU A 226 26.09 -12.54 -1.53
N ALA A 227 26.02 -12.50 -0.20
CA ALA A 227 26.70 -13.45 0.68
C ALA A 227 26.24 -14.90 0.41
N LEU A 228 24.92 -15.09 0.28
CA LEU A 228 24.33 -16.40 -0.02
C LEU A 228 24.74 -16.90 -1.42
N ALA A 229 24.75 -16.02 -2.41
CA ALA A 229 25.17 -16.37 -3.76
C ALA A 229 26.66 -16.75 -3.84
N VAL A 230 27.53 -15.98 -3.19
CA VAL A 230 28.98 -16.27 -3.12
C VAL A 230 29.23 -17.60 -2.43
N PHE A 231 28.54 -17.86 -1.30
CA PHE A 231 28.63 -19.14 -0.60
C PHE A 231 28.19 -20.30 -1.50
N ALA A 232 27.02 -20.22 -2.14
CA ALA A 232 26.48 -21.28 -2.98
C ALA A 232 27.39 -21.57 -4.20
N LEU A 233 27.96 -20.52 -4.82
CA LEU A 233 28.91 -20.66 -5.91
C LEU A 233 30.24 -21.28 -5.47
N PHE A 234 30.73 -20.88 -4.30
CA PHE A 234 31.94 -21.49 -3.73
C PHE A 234 31.71 -22.97 -3.45
N ALA A 235 30.59 -23.32 -2.81
CA ALA A 235 30.20 -24.69 -2.55
C ALA A 235 30.04 -25.50 -3.84
N ALA A 236 29.41 -24.92 -4.88
CA ALA A 236 29.29 -25.53 -6.20
C ALA A 236 30.67 -25.79 -6.83
N SER A 237 31.61 -24.84 -6.74
CA SER A 237 32.98 -25.01 -7.29
C SER A 237 33.73 -26.13 -6.58
N LYS A 238 33.60 -26.26 -5.27
CA LYS A 238 34.24 -27.34 -4.47
C LYS A 238 33.58 -28.70 -4.73
N ALA A 239 32.23 -28.73 -4.83
CA ALA A 239 31.51 -29.95 -5.20
C ALA A 239 31.93 -30.45 -6.60
N PHE A 240 32.15 -29.56 -7.56
CA PHE A 240 32.63 -29.89 -8.88
C PHE A 240 34.08 -30.40 -8.84
N ALA A 241 34.95 -29.77 -8.05
CA ALA A 241 36.32 -30.26 -7.83
C ALA A 241 36.32 -31.68 -7.23
N MET A 242 35.47 -31.95 -6.24
CA MET A 242 35.33 -33.29 -5.66
C MET A 242 34.85 -34.34 -6.66
N ARG A 243 33.99 -33.98 -7.61
CA ARG A 243 33.57 -34.86 -8.70
C ARG A 243 34.74 -35.22 -9.66
N ARG A 244 35.63 -34.27 -9.91
CA ARG A 244 36.85 -34.53 -10.74
C ARG A 244 37.84 -35.47 -10.05
N MET A 245 37.84 -35.48 -8.71
CA MET A 245 38.70 -36.32 -7.87
C MET A 245 38.12 -37.72 -7.61
N VAL A 246 37.06 -38.14 -8.30
CA VAL A 246 36.51 -39.51 -8.20
C VAL A 246 37.48 -40.47 -8.84
N GLY A 247 38.26 -41.18 -8.02
CA GLY A 247 39.36 -42.04 -8.42
C GLY A 247 40.63 -41.84 -7.58
N ASP A 248 40.90 -40.64 -7.13
CA ASP A 248 41.99 -40.36 -6.18
C ASP A 248 41.52 -40.65 -4.75
N GLY A 249 42.09 -41.69 -4.13
CA GLY A 249 41.80 -42.11 -2.76
C GLY A 249 42.26 -41.12 -1.67
N ASN A 250 42.55 -39.87 -2.02
CA ASN A 250 43.15 -38.88 -1.14
C ASN A 250 42.11 -38.26 -0.20
N VAL A 251 41.87 -38.91 0.95
CA VAL A 251 40.90 -38.53 2.00
C VAL A 251 41.18 -37.13 2.53
N VAL A 252 42.46 -36.74 2.64
CA VAL A 252 42.88 -35.43 3.16
C VAL A 252 42.38 -34.29 2.25
N LEU A 253 42.43 -34.45 0.94
CA LEU A 253 41.96 -33.45 -0.02
C LEU A 253 40.40 -33.30 0.03
N LYS A 254 39.68 -34.40 0.23
CA LYS A 254 38.22 -34.38 0.41
C LYS A 254 37.84 -33.69 1.72
N LEU A 255 38.55 -34.01 2.82
CA LEU A 255 38.32 -33.44 4.12
C LEU A 255 38.61 -31.92 4.13
N SER A 256 39.72 -31.49 3.51
CA SER A 256 40.06 -30.07 3.39
C SER A 256 39.04 -29.30 2.56
N SER A 257 38.44 -29.91 1.53
CA SER A 257 37.38 -29.31 0.74
C SER A 257 36.07 -29.15 1.54
N LEU A 258 35.72 -30.13 2.37
CA LEU A 258 34.57 -30.04 3.28
C LEU A 258 34.79 -28.99 4.37
N ALA A 259 35.98 -28.93 4.96
CA ALA A 259 36.33 -27.90 5.94
C ALA A 259 36.27 -26.50 5.35
N ALA A 260 36.69 -26.31 4.09
CA ALA A 260 36.59 -25.05 3.38
C ALA A 260 35.13 -24.63 3.12
N VAL A 261 34.24 -25.58 2.79
CA VAL A 261 32.80 -25.30 2.60
C VAL A 261 32.16 -24.95 3.94
N PHE A 262 32.52 -25.64 5.01
CA PHE A 262 32.01 -25.33 6.36
C PHE A 262 32.47 -23.95 6.84
N SER A 263 33.73 -23.59 6.64
CA SER A 263 34.26 -22.24 6.93
C SER A 263 33.54 -21.16 6.12
N ALA A 264 33.27 -21.42 4.84
CA ALA A 264 32.51 -20.49 4.00
C ALA A 264 31.06 -20.35 4.44
N LEU A 265 30.43 -21.43 4.92
CA LEU A 265 29.08 -21.38 5.52
C LEU A 265 29.06 -20.50 6.76
N LEU A 266 30.01 -20.68 7.67
CA LEU A 266 30.12 -19.87 8.86
C LEU A 266 30.32 -18.38 8.52
N SER A 267 31.17 -18.09 7.55
CA SER A 267 31.37 -16.71 7.05
C SER A 267 30.11 -16.12 6.43
N ALA A 268 29.34 -16.91 5.69
CA ALA A 268 28.08 -16.47 5.11
C ALA A 268 27.01 -16.19 6.17
N VAL A 269 26.93 -17.03 7.20
CA VAL A 269 26.03 -16.80 8.35
C VAL A 269 26.44 -15.53 9.10
N LEU A 270 27.72 -15.31 9.35
CA LEU A 270 28.21 -14.09 9.99
C LEU A 270 27.90 -12.85 9.15
N ALA A 271 28.10 -12.92 7.83
CA ALA A 271 27.76 -11.83 6.91
C ALA A 271 26.26 -11.56 6.89
N LEU A 272 25.42 -12.59 6.99
CA LEU A 272 23.96 -12.44 7.08
C LEU A 272 23.55 -11.74 8.40
N VAL A 273 24.13 -12.14 9.54
CA VAL A 273 23.89 -11.49 10.82
C VAL A 273 24.31 -10.02 10.79
N LEU A 274 25.47 -9.74 10.20
CA LEU A 274 25.98 -8.38 10.06
C LEU A 274 25.08 -7.53 9.13
N ALA A 275 24.62 -8.10 8.03
CA ALA A 275 23.69 -7.46 7.10
C ALA A 275 22.38 -7.03 7.79
N VAL A 276 21.82 -7.91 8.66
CA VAL A 276 20.61 -7.59 9.44
C VAL A 276 20.88 -6.51 10.50
N ARG A 277 22.10 -6.46 11.06
CA ARG A 277 22.46 -5.47 12.10
C ARG A 277 22.73 -4.07 11.52
N LEU A 278 23.29 -4.01 10.31
CA LEU A 278 23.70 -2.77 9.65
C LEU A 278 22.72 -2.36 8.55
N ASP A 279 21.47 -2.86 8.60
CA ASP A 279 20.50 -2.58 7.56
C ASP A 279 20.09 -1.10 7.57
N PHE A 280 20.20 -0.47 6.40
CA PHE A 280 19.69 0.85 6.11
C PHE A 280 19.11 0.86 4.70
N ASN A 281 18.11 1.69 4.48
CA ASN A 281 17.45 1.80 3.19
C ASN A 281 18.05 2.93 2.36
N VAL A 282 18.26 2.64 1.08
CA VAL A 282 18.69 3.62 0.09
C VAL A 282 17.53 3.86 -0.86
N GLU A 283 17.15 5.13 -1.02
CA GLU A 283 16.13 5.53 -2.00
C GLU A 283 16.71 5.52 -3.41
N TRP A 284 15.97 4.91 -4.34
CA TRP A 284 16.37 4.89 -5.76
C TRP A 284 16.23 6.29 -6.37
N PRO A 285 17.28 6.87 -7.00
CA PRO A 285 17.19 8.16 -7.66
C PRO A 285 16.16 8.12 -8.80
N GLY A 286 15.10 8.92 -8.70
CA GLY A 286 14.03 8.94 -9.70
C GLY A 286 12.95 7.86 -9.54
N ALA A 287 12.97 7.09 -8.44
CA ALA A 287 11.80 6.33 -8.03
C ALA A 287 10.63 7.30 -7.93
N VAL A 288 9.56 6.97 -8.62
CA VAL A 288 8.35 7.79 -8.52
C VAL A 288 7.90 7.70 -7.08
N ARG A 289 7.74 8.84 -6.48
CA ARG A 289 7.37 9.06 -5.08
C ARG A 289 5.98 8.50 -4.72
N THR A 290 5.65 7.27 -5.11
CA THR A 290 4.46 6.57 -4.63
C THR A 290 4.60 6.15 -3.16
N ALA A 291 5.84 6.11 -2.65
CA ALA A 291 6.13 5.81 -1.25
C ALA A 291 6.82 6.95 -0.50
N SER A 292 7.11 8.10 -1.13
CA SER A 292 7.53 9.29 -0.38
C SER A 292 6.31 9.96 0.22
N PHE A 293 6.39 10.23 1.51
CA PHE A 293 5.36 11.01 2.18
C PHE A 293 5.11 12.34 1.46
N SER A 294 3.86 12.76 1.46
CA SER A 294 3.46 14.05 0.94
C SER A 294 4.29 15.18 1.59
N ALA A 295 4.46 16.29 0.89
CA ALA A 295 5.12 17.46 1.47
C ALA A 295 4.48 17.86 2.80
N ARG A 296 3.16 17.69 2.90
CA ARG A 296 2.39 17.97 4.10
C ARG A 296 2.70 17.02 5.26
N THR A 297 2.81 15.71 4.99
CA THR A 297 3.21 14.73 6.01
C THR A 297 4.60 15.05 6.56
N ARG A 298 5.55 15.42 5.69
CA ARG A 298 6.90 15.84 6.11
C ARG A 298 6.87 17.11 6.96
N GLU A 299 6.05 18.07 6.59
CA GLU A 299 5.84 19.30 7.39
C GLU A 299 5.29 18.96 8.77
N ILE A 300 4.29 18.10 8.86
CA ILE A 300 3.73 17.63 10.14
C ILE A 300 4.80 16.90 10.97
N LEU A 301 5.56 15.98 10.35
CA LEU A 301 6.60 15.23 11.05
C LEU A 301 7.76 16.13 11.51
N SER A 302 8.12 17.15 10.74
CA SER A 302 9.16 18.12 11.13
C SER A 302 8.70 19.08 12.24
N GLY A 303 7.39 19.33 12.33
CA GLY A 303 6.76 20.19 13.34
C GLY A 303 6.45 19.51 14.67
N ILE A 304 6.81 18.23 14.87
CA ILE A 304 6.55 17.51 16.12
C ILE A 304 7.39 18.10 17.27
N ALA A 305 6.72 18.72 18.24
CA ALA A 305 7.39 19.31 19.42
C ALA A 305 7.68 18.28 20.52
N HIS A 306 6.89 17.23 20.62
CA HIS A 306 7.00 16.20 21.65
C HIS A 306 7.07 14.80 21.03
N PRO A 307 7.88 13.86 21.58
CA PRO A 307 8.02 12.53 21.00
C PRO A 307 6.67 11.81 20.94
N VAL A 308 6.38 11.22 19.77
CA VAL A 308 5.17 10.44 19.53
C VAL A 308 5.52 8.96 19.52
N ARG A 309 4.80 8.16 20.31
CA ARG A 309 4.89 6.71 20.27
C ARG A 309 3.67 6.14 19.58
N ILE A 310 3.90 5.28 18.61
CA ILE A 310 2.86 4.56 17.86
C ILE A 310 2.96 3.08 18.22
N SER A 311 1.94 2.53 18.86
CA SER A 311 1.89 1.12 19.24
C SER A 311 0.80 0.41 18.42
N ALA A 312 1.18 -0.47 17.51
CA ALA A 312 0.26 -1.25 16.69
C ALA A 312 -0.05 -2.60 17.36
N CYS A 313 -1.30 -2.79 17.80
CA CYS A 313 -1.80 -4.02 18.39
C CYS A 313 -2.39 -4.92 17.31
N MET A 314 -1.57 -5.78 16.71
CA MET A 314 -1.97 -6.59 15.56
C MET A 314 -1.32 -7.97 15.60
N SER A 315 -2.10 -8.99 15.22
CA SER A 315 -1.54 -10.30 14.93
C SER A 315 -0.77 -10.26 13.60
N ARG A 316 0.41 -10.87 13.58
CA ARG A 316 1.28 -10.93 12.39
C ARG A 316 0.69 -11.74 11.24
N ASP A 317 -0.19 -12.69 11.56
CA ASP A 317 -0.91 -13.49 10.57
C ASP A 317 -2.07 -12.71 9.91
N SER A 318 -2.35 -11.50 10.39
CA SER A 318 -3.39 -10.63 9.84
C SER A 318 -2.97 -10.10 8.47
N ALA A 319 -3.88 -10.16 7.49
CA ALA A 319 -3.65 -9.64 6.14
C ALA A 319 -3.29 -8.14 6.10
N GLY A 320 -3.73 -7.38 7.12
CA GLY A 320 -3.43 -5.95 7.29
C GLY A 320 -2.08 -5.64 7.93
N PHE A 321 -1.37 -6.64 8.48
CA PHE A 321 -0.13 -6.39 9.22
C PHE A 321 1.00 -5.79 8.34
N LEU A 322 1.26 -6.39 7.19
CA LEU A 322 2.38 -5.97 6.32
C LEU A 322 2.24 -4.53 5.81
N PRO A 323 1.08 -4.08 5.30
CA PRO A 323 0.89 -2.68 4.90
C PRO A 323 1.10 -1.69 6.05
N VAL A 324 0.53 -1.99 7.22
CA VAL A 324 0.67 -1.14 8.41
C VAL A 324 2.12 -1.10 8.90
N ALA A 325 2.78 -2.25 9.00
CA ALA A 325 4.16 -2.34 9.44
C ALA A 325 5.11 -1.58 8.50
N ARG A 326 4.85 -1.65 7.20
CA ARG A 326 5.62 -0.91 6.19
C ARG A 326 5.46 0.60 6.37
N LEU A 327 4.22 1.08 6.44
CA LEU A 327 3.94 2.51 6.62
C LEU A 327 4.56 3.06 7.90
N LEU A 328 4.39 2.37 9.03
CA LEU A 328 4.94 2.81 10.31
C LEU A 328 6.47 2.85 10.35
N ARG A 329 7.14 1.90 9.69
CA ARG A 329 8.62 1.94 9.56
C ARG A 329 9.08 3.12 8.73
N HIS A 330 8.38 3.42 7.62
CA HIS A 330 8.69 4.58 6.80
C HIS A 330 8.49 5.88 7.59
N VAL A 331 7.41 6.00 8.37
CA VAL A 331 7.17 7.15 9.26
C VAL A 331 8.29 7.31 10.28
N GLU A 332 8.71 6.22 10.92
CA GLU A 332 9.80 6.24 11.90
C GLU A 332 11.13 6.65 11.25
N GLN A 333 11.44 6.12 10.08
CA GLN A 333 12.66 6.42 9.35
C GLN A 333 12.69 7.87 8.87
N GLU A 334 11.60 8.35 8.25
CA GLU A 334 11.47 9.73 7.78
C GLU A 334 11.56 10.70 8.96
N SER A 335 10.87 10.40 10.07
CA SER A 335 10.93 11.20 11.30
C SER A 335 12.35 11.32 11.88
N ARG A 336 13.19 10.28 11.76
CA ARG A 336 14.60 10.32 12.20
C ARG A 336 15.46 11.21 11.32
N SER A 337 15.11 11.38 10.05
CA SER A 337 15.83 12.24 9.10
C SER A 337 15.46 13.72 9.24
N LEU A 338 14.33 14.01 9.88
CA LEU A 338 13.79 15.35 10.08
C LEU A 338 14.19 15.90 11.47
N ALA A 339 14.18 17.23 11.60
CA ALA A 339 14.60 17.93 12.84
C ALA A 339 13.59 17.87 14.00
N GLY A 340 12.51 17.09 13.89
CA GLY A 340 11.47 16.98 14.92
C GLY A 340 11.85 16.11 16.13
N ALA A 341 10.97 16.05 17.14
CA ALA A 341 11.16 15.27 18.35
C ALA A 341 11.12 13.73 18.14
N GLY A 342 10.83 13.30 16.94
CA GLY A 342 10.86 11.90 16.51
C GLY A 342 9.58 11.10 16.79
N VAL A 343 9.41 10.07 15.96
CA VAL A 343 8.35 9.07 16.11
C VAL A 343 9.00 7.73 16.40
N ALA A 344 8.50 7.00 17.40
CA ALA A 344 8.93 5.65 17.72
C ALA A 344 7.76 4.68 17.49
N CYS A 345 8.00 3.62 16.71
CA CYS A 345 6.99 2.63 16.39
C CYS A 345 7.24 1.32 17.16
N GLU A 346 6.18 0.76 17.73
CA GLU A 346 6.19 -0.50 18.47
C GLU A 346 5.08 -1.41 17.94
N PHE A 347 5.40 -2.70 17.72
CA PHE A 347 4.40 -3.69 17.30
C PHE A 347 4.15 -4.67 18.45
N VAL A 348 2.90 -4.76 18.85
CA VAL A 348 2.45 -5.66 19.93
C VAL A 348 1.55 -6.73 19.31
N ASP A 349 2.01 -7.98 19.34
CA ASP A 349 1.19 -9.12 18.94
C ASP A 349 0.49 -9.70 20.17
N PRO A 350 -0.85 -9.65 20.25
CA PRO A 350 -1.61 -10.14 21.42
C PRO A 350 -1.36 -11.61 21.74
N ARG A 351 -0.98 -12.42 20.75
CA ARG A 351 -0.71 -13.85 20.92
C ARG A 351 0.64 -14.13 21.56
N TRP A 352 1.59 -13.21 21.42
CA TRP A 352 2.98 -13.39 21.90
C TRP A 352 3.29 -12.56 23.14
N ASP A 353 2.70 -11.38 23.29
CA ASP A 353 2.84 -10.52 24.45
C ASP A 353 1.46 -10.06 24.96
N PRO A 354 0.73 -10.93 25.66
CA PRO A 354 -0.58 -10.60 26.19
C PRO A 354 -0.52 -9.44 27.20
N ASN A 355 0.58 -9.32 27.97
CA ASN A 355 0.72 -8.26 28.97
C ASN A 355 0.86 -6.87 28.31
N ALA A 356 1.56 -6.78 27.18
CA ALA A 356 1.65 -5.53 26.44
C ALA A 356 0.32 -5.21 25.76
N ALA A 357 -0.37 -6.24 25.22
CA ALA A 357 -1.70 -6.09 24.64
C ALA A 357 -2.73 -5.61 25.67
N ASP A 358 -2.74 -6.18 26.89
CA ASP A 358 -3.62 -5.75 27.99
C ASP A 358 -3.40 -4.30 28.38
N ARG A 359 -2.16 -3.82 28.33
CA ARG A 359 -1.88 -2.39 28.53
C ARG A 359 -2.53 -1.52 27.49
N LEU A 360 -2.54 -1.96 26.20
CA LEU A 360 -3.19 -1.23 25.11
C LEU A 360 -4.71 -1.31 25.21
N VAL A 361 -5.27 -2.44 25.66
CA VAL A 361 -6.72 -2.61 25.92
C VAL A 361 -7.23 -1.60 26.95
N ARG A 362 -6.46 -1.32 27.99
CA ARG A 362 -6.79 -0.28 28.99
C ARG A 362 -6.88 1.13 28.37
N PHE A 363 -6.31 1.32 27.18
CA PHE A 363 -6.39 2.55 26.41
C PHE A 363 -7.49 2.52 25.34
N GLY A 364 -8.34 1.49 25.34
CA GLY A 364 -9.44 1.33 24.38
C GLY A 364 -9.00 0.71 23.04
N ALA A 365 -7.80 0.13 22.99
CA ALA A 365 -7.32 -0.52 21.78
C ALA A 365 -7.57 -2.03 21.86
N GLY A 366 -8.41 -2.55 20.96
CA GLY A 366 -8.56 -3.98 20.72
C GLY A 366 -7.53 -4.54 19.73
N GLU A 367 -7.70 -5.78 19.31
CA GLU A 367 -6.95 -6.37 18.21
C GLU A 367 -7.20 -5.60 16.90
N ASN A 368 -6.17 -5.45 16.07
CA ASN A 368 -6.18 -4.65 14.84
C ASN A 368 -6.41 -3.15 15.06
N MET A 369 -5.90 -2.60 16.14
CA MET A 369 -5.91 -1.16 16.41
C MET A 369 -4.49 -0.62 16.62
N ILE A 370 -4.33 0.67 16.30
CA ILE A 370 -3.07 1.41 16.41
C ILE A 370 -3.28 2.55 17.39
N VAL A 371 -2.42 2.62 18.41
CA VAL A 371 -2.45 3.65 19.45
C VAL A 371 -1.35 4.66 19.21
N PHE A 372 -1.71 5.88 18.99
CA PHE A 372 -0.81 7.03 18.96
C PHE A 372 -0.78 7.68 20.34
N SER A 373 0.38 7.93 20.90
CA SER A 373 0.50 8.54 22.22
C SER A 373 1.59 9.60 22.27
N SER A 374 1.30 10.73 22.91
CA SER A 374 2.26 11.78 23.24
C SER A 374 1.93 12.34 24.63
N GLY A 375 2.79 12.11 25.59
CA GLY A 375 2.51 12.43 26.99
C GLY A 375 1.26 11.73 27.53
N ARG A 376 0.25 12.51 27.93
CA ARG A 376 -1.04 11.97 28.42
C ARG A 376 -2.10 11.79 27.32
N ARG A 377 -1.85 12.34 26.13
CA ARG A 377 -2.81 12.30 25.02
C ARG A 377 -2.67 11.01 24.24
N ARG A 378 -3.78 10.46 23.81
CA ARG A 378 -3.84 9.22 23.03
C ARG A 378 -4.95 9.31 22.00
N ILE A 379 -4.66 8.75 20.83
CA ILE A 379 -5.61 8.57 19.72
C ILE A 379 -5.54 7.11 19.31
N VAL A 380 -6.70 6.47 19.21
CA VAL A 380 -6.80 5.06 18.77
C VAL A 380 -7.43 5.03 17.38
N VAL A 381 -6.79 4.33 16.46
CA VAL A 381 -7.20 4.23 15.05
C VAL A 381 -7.31 2.76 14.67
N SER A 382 -8.27 2.41 13.81
CA SER A 382 -8.38 1.06 13.26
C SER A 382 -7.24 0.80 12.26
N ALA A 383 -6.63 -0.38 12.35
CA ALA A 383 -5.62 -0.80 11.39
C ALA A 383 -6.20 -1.20 10.02
N LYS A 384 -7.53 -1.42 9.94
CA LYS A 384 -8.21 -1.84 8.71
C LYS A 384 -8.13 -0.78 7.61
N ASP A 385 -8.25 0.49 8.01
CA ASP A 385 -8.30 1.64 7.08
C ASP A 385 -7.11 2.58 7.31
N PHE A 386 -5.98 2.02 7.76
CA PHE A 386 -4.80 2.79 8.10
C PHE A 386 -3.95 3.11 6.87
N ASP A 387 -3.82 4.38 6.58
CA ASP A 387 -3.00 4.93 5.48
C ASP A 387 -2.15 6.12 5.96
N GLU A 388 -1.42 6.74 5.03
CA GLU A 388 -0.59 7.92 5.31
C GLU A 388 -1.40 9.08 5.89
N SER A 389 -2.60 9.32 5.35
CA SER A 389 -3.43 10.46 5.75
C SER A 389 -3.91 10.32 7.18
N VAL A 390 -4.36 9.12 7.54
CA VAL A 390 -4.81 8.78 8.89
C VAL A 390 -3.65 8.87 9.89
N CYS A 391 -2.46 8.38 9.51
CA CYS A 391 -1.26 8.47 10.32
C CYS A 391 -0.87 9.92 10.60
N ALA A 392 -0.73 10.72 9.55
CA ALA A 392 -0.32 12.13 9.66
C ALA A 392 -1.36 12.97 10.41
N SER A 393 -2.65 12.74 10.15
CA SER A 393 -3.74 13.39 10.91
C SER A 393 -3.67 13.07 12.39
N ALA A 394 -3.43 11.80 12.76
CA ALA A 394 -3.30 11.39 14.16
C ALA A 394 -2.10 12.07 14.84
N VAL A 395 -0.95 12.12 14.16
CA VAL A 395 0.25 12.80 14.65
C VAL A 395 0.00 14.31 14.82
N GLN A 396 -0.59 14.95 13.82
CA GLN A 396 -0.90 16.39 13.88
C GLN A 396 -1.84 16.72 15.04
N ARG A 397 -2.91 15.92 15.25
CA ARG A 397 -3.86 16.11 16.35
C ARG A 397 -3.24 15.93 17.72
N LEU A 398 -2.24 15.06 17.87
CA LEU A 398 -1.50 14.95 19.12
C LEU A 398 -0.68 16.21 19.43
N SER A 399 -0.21 16.91 18.40
CA SER A 399 0.59 18.13 18.53
C SER A 399 -0.28 19.38 18.78
N MET A 400 -1.58 19.34 18.41
CA MET A 400 -2.52 20.47 18.63
C MET A 400 -2.98 20.56 20.09
N PRO A 401 -3.37 21.76 20.57
CA PRO A 401 -3.96 21.92 21.90
C PRO A 401 -5.25 21.09 22.05
N ALA A 402 -5.57 20.67 23.28
CA ALA A 402 -6.77 19.91 23.56
C ALA A 402 -8.03 20.77 23.28
N ARG A 403 -8.97 20.21 22.54
CA ARG A 403 -10.26 20.82 22.22
C ARG A 403 -11.26 20.53 23.33
N SER A 404 -12.10 21.49 23.68
CA SER A 404 -13.09 21.34 24.75
C SER A 404 -14.51 21.69 24.32
N GLU A 405 -14.67 22.03 23.03
CA GLU A 405 -15.95 22.46 22.45
C GLU A 405 -16.94 21.30 22.46
N LYS A 406 -18.22 21.65 22.61
CA LYS A 406 -19.32 20.70 22.68
C LYS A 406 -20.03 20.59 21.34
N VAL A 407 -20.05 19.39 20.79
CA VAL A 407 -20.76 19.04 19.57
C VAL A 407 -21.97 18.20 19.92
N LEU A 408 -23.16 18.66 19.53
CA LEU A 408 -24.41 17.96 19.79
C LEU A 408 -25.03 17.48 18.48
N PHE A 409 -25.38 16.21 18.44
CA PHE A 409 -26.15 15.61 17.33
C PHE A 409 -27.64 15.66 17.69
N THR A 410 -28.48 16.07 16.75
CA THR A 410 -29.93 16.01 16.92
C THR A 410 -30.43 14.57 16.98
N SER A 411 -31.53 14.36 17.68
CA SER A 411 -32.18 13.07 17.83
C SER A 411 -33.68 13.28 18.04
N GLY A 412 -34.48 12.39 17.49
CA GLY A 412 -35.94 12.43 17.60
C GLY A 412 -36.67 12.52 16.26
N HIS A 413 -35.93 12.76 15.16
CA HIS A 413 -36.46 12.88 13.79
C HIS A 413 -36.01 11.75 12.88
N GLY A 414 -35.61 10.59 13.44
CA GLY A 414 -35.16 9.43 12.68
C GLY A 414 -33.69 9.48 12.26
N GLU A 415 -32.90 10.35 12.91
CA GLU A 415 -31.45 10.42 12.73
C GLU A 415 -30.77 9.15 13.24
N PRO A 416 -29.65 8.74 12.61
CA PRO A 416 -28.83 7.64 13.12
C PRO A 416 -28.22 7.95 14.48
N SER A 417 -28.13 6.95 15.36
CA SER A 417 -27.57 7.11 16.70
C SER A 417 -26.04 7.22 16.69
N ILE A 418 -25.50 8.10 17.56
CA ILE A 418 -24.06 8.22 17.82
C ILE A 418 -23.50 7.08 18.69
N ASP A 419 -24.36 6.25 19.27
CA ASP A 419 -24.00 5.08 20.06
C ASP A 419 -24.17 3.77 19.26
N ASP A 420 -24.62 3.86 18.00
CA ASP A 420 -24.72 2.74 17.07
C ASP A 420 -23.41 2.60 16.27
N TYR A 421 -22.71 1.49 16.48
CA TYR A 421 -21.50 1.11 15.75
C TYR A 421 -21.77 0.15 14.56
N GLY A 422 -23.04 -0.13 14.27
CA GLY A 422 -23.42 -0.83 13.04
C GLY A 422 -23.14 0.03 11.79
N PRO A 423 -23.21 -0.55 10.58
CA PRO A 423 -22.86 0.15 9.33
C PRO A 423 -23.64 1.44 9.09
N ALA A 424 -24.87 1.53 9.59
CA ALA A 424 -25.78 2.66 9.42
C ALA A 424 -25.69 3.71 10.53
N GLY A 425 -24.97 3.43 11.61
CA GLY A 425 -24.82 4.31 12.78
C GLY A 425 -23.79 5.42 12.57
N LEU A 426 -23.68 6.30 13.59
CA LEU A 426 -22.73 7.41 13.66
C LEU A 426 -21.68 7.22 14.78
N GLY A 427 -21.55 6.01 15.33
CA GLY A 427 -20.63 5.74 16.45
C GLY A 427 -19.18 6.07 16.15
N ASP A 428 -18.74 5.81 14.91
CA ASP A 428 -17.38 6.11 14.48
C ASP A 428 -17.14 7.62 14.28
N ALA A 429 -18.13 8.37 13.80
CA ALA A 429 -18.06 9.83 13.71
C ALA A 429 -17.96 10.45 15.10
N ALA A 430 -18.77 9.99 16.05
CA ALA A 430 -18.73 10.45 17.44
C ALA A 430 -17.39 10.07 18.11
N ARG A 431 -16.88 8.88 17.84
CA ARG A 431 -15.55 8.42 18.32
C ARG A 431 -14.45 9.31 17.80
N ALA A 432 -14.45 9.63 16.49
CA ALA A 432 -13.46 10.49 15.87
C ALA A 432 -13.43 11.89 16.53
N LEU A 433 -14.59 12.48 16.78
CA LEU A 433 -14.68 13.77 17.49
C LEU A 433 -14.19 13.69 18.94
N ARG A 434 -14.56 12.63 19.68
CA ARG A 434 -14.08 12.43 21.06
C ARG A 434 -12.56 12.26 21.11
N GLN A 435 -11.98 11.57 20.11
CA GLN A 435 -10.53 11.42 19.98
C GLN A 435 -9.83 12.77 19.70
N ASP A 436 -10.49 13.67 18.96
CA ASP A 436 -10.02 15.04 18.75
C ASP A 436 -10.19 15.95 19.98
N GLY A 437 -10.84 15.46 21.04
CA GLY A 437 -11.02 16.17 22.29
C GLY A 437 -12.34 16.92 22.42
N TYR A 438 -13.24 16.81 21.44
CA TYR A 438 -14.58 17.38 21.55
C TYR A 438 -15.43 16.62 22.57
N ARG A 439 -16.32 17.37 23.27
CA ARG A 439 -17.39 16.77 24.06
C ARG A 439 -18.56 16.46 23.14
N VAL A 440 -18.87 15.18 22.91
CA VAL A 440 -19.93 14.75 21.99
C VAL A 440 -21.11 14.20 22.76
N GLY A 441 -22.30 14.69 22.41
CA GLY A 441 -23.56 14.23 22.98
C GLY A 441 -24.72 14.30 21.99
N THR A 442 -25.89 13.87 22.43
CA THR A 442 -27.15 13.97 21.68
C THR A 442 -28.03 15.09 22.26
N HIS A 443 -28.81 15.71 21.42
CA HIS A 443 -29.84 16.68 21.80
C HIS A 443 -31.19 16.21 21.28
N PHE A 444 -32.11 15.96 22.21
CA PHE A 444 -33.49 15.66 21.88
C PHE A 444 -34.24 16.98 21.64
N SER A 445 -34.36 17.38 20.39
CA SER A 445 -34.97 18.65 19.99
C SER A 445 -36.45 18.73 20.34
N VAL A 446 -37.15 17.59 20.37
CA VAL A 446 -38.59 17.51 20.68
C VAL A 446 -38.91 17.86 22.14
N THR A 447 -37.99 17.64 23.07
CA THR A 447 -38.27 17.70 24.52
C THR A 447 -37.51 18.80 25.26
N SER A 448 -36.49 19.37 24.66
CA SER A 448 -35.61 20.33 25.35
C SER A 448 -35.13 21.46 24.45
N SER A 449 -35.05 22.68 25.02
CA SER A 449 -34.39 23.80 24.34
C SER A 449 -32.88 23.55 24.19
N LEU A 450 -32.26 24.13 23.15
CA LEU A 450 -30.85 23.95 22.86
C LEU A 450 -29.97 24.47 24.01
N PRO A 451 -29.03 23.65 24.55
CA PRO A 451 -28.14 24.08 25.63
C PRO A 451 -27.24 25.24 25.21
N LYS A 452 -27.06 26.23 26.10
CA LYS A 452 -26.21 27.41 25.83
C LYS A 452 -24.73 27.09 25.63
N ASP A 453 -24.26 25.93 26.10
CA ASP A 453 -22.88 25.45 25.96
C ASP A 453 -22.65 24.65 24.66
N CYS A 454 -23.64 24.60 23.77
CA CYS A 454 -23.50 23.97 22.46
C CYS A 454 -22.62 24.83 21.56
N SER A 455 -21.47 24.30 21.14
CA SER A 455 -20.56 24.97 20.20
C SER A 455 -20.93 24.68 18.76
N VAL A 456 -21.28 23.44 18.43
CA VAL A 456 -21.69 23.00 17.09
C VAL A 456 -22.90 22.09 17.23
N LEU A 457 -23.95 22.37 16.48
CA LEU A 457 -25.12 21.49 16.33
C LEU A 457 -25.00 20.73 15.02
N ALA A 458 -25.13 19.41 15.06
CA ALA A 458 -25.07 18.53 13.88
C ALA A 458 -26.46 17.92 13.65
N VAL A 459 -27.04 18.18 12.48
CA VAL A 459 -28.28 17.59 11.98
C VAL A 459 -27.92 16.62 10.84
N VAL A 460 -27.99 15.32 11.10
CA VAL A 460 -27.53 14.30 10.17
C VAL A 460 -28.67 13.35 9.83
N GLY A 461 -29.21 13.47 8.61
CA GLY A 461 -30.19 12.53 8.07
C GLY A 461 -31.53 12.49 8.83
N ALA A 462 -32.04 13.65 9.28
CA ALA A 462 -33.38 13.78 9.85
C ALA A 462 -34.43 13.40 8.79
N ARG A 463 -35.28 12.43 9.07
CA ARG A 463 -36.29 11.89 8.13
C ARG A 463 -37.67 12.53 8.32
N THR A 464 -37.99 12.96 9.52
CA THR A 464 -39.26 13.62 9.82
C THR A 464 -39.05 15.14 9.97
N PRO A 465 -40.05 15.97 9.59
CA PRO A 465 -39.91 17.41 9.67
C PRO A 465 -39.82 17.91 11.10
N PHE A 466 -39.03 18.96 11.32
CA PHE A 466 -38.93 19.68 12.57
C PHE A 466 -40.21 20.50 12.80
N SER A 467 -40.65 20.58 14.04
CA SER A 467 -41.78 21.44 14.43
C SER A 467 -41.43 22.93 14.29
N ILE A 468 -42.46 23.79 14.28
CA ILE A 468 -42.26 25.23 14.18
C ILE A 468 -41.46 25.79 15.38
N SER A 469 -41.62 25.19 16.57
CA SER A 469 -40.85 25.55 17.76
C SER A 469 -39.38 25.22 17.63
N GLU A 470 -39.06 24.01 17.13
CA GLU A 470 -37.68 23.55 16.92
C GLU A 470 -36.98 24.39 15.84
N LEU A 471 -37.69 24.67 14.73
CA LEU A 471 -37.16 25.54 13.68
C LEU A 471 -36.90 26.96 14.18
N ARG A 472 -37.72 27.44 15.13
CA ARG A 472 -37.50 28.72 15.79
C ARG A 472 -36.22 28.68 16.65
N ASP A 473 -36.06 27.65 17.45
CA ASP A 473 -34.89 27.48 18.32
C ASP A 473 -33.59 27.36 17.52
N ILE A 474 -33.58 26.57 16.43
CA ILE A 474 -32.46 26.48 15.49
C ILE A 474 -32.20 27.86 14.83
N GLY A 475 -33.26 28.55 14.41
CA GLY A 475 -33.16 29.89 13.84
C GLY A 475 -32.56 30.92 14.81
N MET A 476 -32.98 30.89 16.08
CA MET A 476 -32.39 31.73 17.13
C MET A 476 -30.92 31.35 17.40
N PHE A 477 -30.62 30.07 17.39
CA PHE A 477 -29.22 29.61 17.54
C PHE A 477 -28.33 30.18 16.44
N ILE A 478 -28.76 30.10 15.17
CA ILE A 478 -28.02 30.66 14.02
C ILE A 478 -27.93 32.19 14.13
N ALA A 479 -29.03 32.88 14.50
CA ALA A 479 -29.06 34.33 14.62
C ALA A 479 -28.09 34.84 15.71
N ASN A 480 -27.87 34.05 16.77
CA ASN A 480 -26.93 34.33 17.85
C ASN A 480 -25.48 33.92 17.55
N GLY A 481 -25.13 33.66 16.29
CA GLY A 481 -23.79 33.24 15.91
C GLY A 481 -23.52 31.75 16.14
N GLY A 482 -24.59 30.95 16.25
CA GLY A 482 -24.50 29.48 16.35
C GLY A 482 -23.94 28.84 15.10
N ARG A 483 -23.48 27.64 15.24
CA ARG A 483 -22.73 26.89 14.21
C ARG A 483 -23.41 25.57 13.94
N LEU A 484 -23.70 25.31 12.66
CA LEU A 484 -24.55 24.20 12.25
C LEU A 484 -23.87 23.36 11.18
N LEU A 485 -23.83 22.05 11.41
CA LEU A 485 -23.49 21.04 10.41
C LEU A 485 -24.78 20.36 9.95
N VAL A 486 -25.07 20.38 8.68
CA VAL A 486 -26.25 19.74 8.08
C VAL A 486 -25.80 18.69 7.09
N ALA A 487 -26.33 17.47 7.23
CA ALA A 487 -26.18 16.41 6.24
C ALA A 487 -27.56 16.00 5.72
N ASP A 488 -27.77 16.24 4.45
CA ASP A 488 -29.02 15.99 3.74
C ASP A 488 -28.90 14.79 2.81
N SER A 489 -30.00 14.09 2.55
CA SER A 489 -30.06 13.05 1.53
C SER A 489 -31.43 12.99 0.88
N GLY A 490 -31.53 12.31 -0.27
CA GLY A 490 -32.78 12.15 -0.98
C GLY A 490 -33.98 11.68 -0.13
N ASP A 491 -33.68 10.88 0.89
CA ASP A 491 -34.69 10.29 1.80
C ASP A 491 -35.16 11.24 2.91
N SER A 492 -34.49 12.38 3.11
CA SER A 492 -34.77 13.30 4.25
C SER A 492 -35.40 14.63 3.82
N GLU A 493 -36.15 14.65 2.72
CA GLU A 493 -36.65 15.86 2.08
C GLU A 493 -37.44 16.82 3.02
N ALA A 494 -38.21 16.27 3.94
CA ALA A 494 -39.05 17.07 4.81
C ALA A 494 -38.33 17.62 6.04
N GLY A 495 -37.30 16.90 6.57
CA GLY A 495 -36.67 17.28 7.83
C GLY A 495 -35.71 18.45 7.71
N VAL A 496 -34.79 18.38 6.74
CA VAL A 496 -33.68 19.34 6.61
C VAL A 496 -34.04 20.52 5.72
N ARG A 497 -34.98 20.36 4.76
CA ARG A 497 -35.35 21.38 3.78
C ARG A 497 -35.78 22.70 4.41
N ALA A 498 -36.61 22.63 5.45
CA ALA A 498 -37.07 23.83 6.14
C ALA A 498 -35.95 24.66 6.78
N ILE A 499 -34.82 24.00 7.13
CA ILE A 499 -33.64 24.68 7.65
C ILE A 499 -32.88 25.33 6.49
N LEU A 500 -32.72 24.62 5.35
CA LEU A 500 -32.01 25.11 4.18
C LEU A 500 -32.72 26.27 3.49
N ASP A 501 -34.05 26.19 3.34
CA ASP A 501 -34.89 27.26 2.77
C ASP A 501 -34.76 28.57 3.58
N ARG A 502 -34.63 28.45 4.89
CA ARG A 502 -34.47 29.61 5.78
C ARG A 502 -33.10 30.29 5.63
N ILE A 503 -32.12 29.58 5.14
CA ILE A 503 -30.75 30.05 4.91
C ILE A 503 -30.57 30.49 3.44
N GLY A 504 -31.57 30.23 2.59
CA GLY A 504 -31.52 30.58 1.17
C GLY A 504 -30.69 29.63 0.30
N ILE A 505 -30.49 28.41 0.74
CA ILE A 505 -29.75 27.38 -0.05
C ILE A 505 -30.76 26.55 -0.84
N ALA A 506 -30.72 26.69 -2.16
CA ALA A 506 -31.57 25.92 -3.06
C ALA A 506 -30.94 24.56 -3.38
N SER A 507 -31.71 23.49 -3.15
CA SER A 507 -31.35 22.15 -3.59
C SER A 507 -31.70 21.98 -5.08
N ALA A 508 -30.73 21.59 -5.90
CA ALA A 508 -30.91 21.34 -7.34
C ALA A 508 -31.36 19.89 -7.64
N GLY A 509 -31.82 19.15 -6.64
CA GLY A 509 -32.26 17.75 -6.76
C GLY A 509 -31.15 16.72 -6.56
N ALA A 510 -31.55 15.44 -6.49
CA ALA A 510 -30.62 14.33 -6.34
C ALA A 510 -29.88 14.00 -7.66
N VAL A 511 -28.67 13.52 -7.57
CA VAL A 511 -27.93 13.03 -8.75
C VAL A 511 -28.49 11.68 -9.17
N ALA A 512 -28.98 11.56 -10.39
CA ALA A 512 -29.24 10.26 -10.98
C ALA A 512 -27.90 9.56 -11.29
N ALA A 513 -27.85 8.26 -11.14
CA ALA A 513 -26.67 7.38 -11.23
C ALA A 513 -25.82 7.43 -12.51
N SER A 514 -26.05 8.38 -13.42
CA SER A 514 -25.48 8.37 -14.78
C SER A 514 -24.28 9.30 -15.04
N ALA A 515 -23.86 10.10 -14.07
CA ALA A 515 -22.80 11.08 -14.29
C ALA A 515 -21.48 10.65 -13.60
N GLY A 516 -20.71 9.82 -14.26
CA GLY A 516 -19.29 9.67 -13.96
C GLY A 516 -18.86 8.46 -13.11
N THR A 517 -19.72 7.45 -12.89
CA THR A 517 -19.34 6.26 -12.12
C THR A 517 -19.36 5.00 -12.99
N THR A 518 -18.31 4.21 -12.90
CA THR A 518 -18.18 2.91 -13.58
C THR A 518 -19.11 1.83 -13.03
N ASP A 519 -19.71 2.02 -11.83
CA ASP A 519 -20.59 1.03 -11.16
C ASP A 519 -21.97 1.58 -10.75
N GLY A 520 -22.30 2.82 -11.05
CA GLY A 520 -23.64 3.39 -10.78
C GLY A 520 -24.01 3.58 -9.29
N SER A 521 -23.08 3.39 -8.34
CA SER A 521 -23.41 3.40 -6.91
C SER A 521 -22.90 4.60 -6.11
N ASN A 522 -21.71 5.15 -6.41
CA ASN A 522 -21.12 6.25 -5.64
C ASN A 522 -20.50 7.32 -6.54
N VAL A 523 -20.53 8.57 -6.08
CA VAL A 523 -19.90 9.71 -6.77
C VAL A 523 -18.58 10.04 -6.09
N VAL A 524 -17.48 9.92 -6.82
CA VAL A 524 -16.14 10.30 -6.36
C VAL A 524 -15.87 11.74 -6.77
N VAL A 525 -15.53 12.59 -5.82
CA VAL A 525 -15.26 14.02 -6.02
C VAL A 525 -13.83 14.33 -5.61
N SER A 526 -13.05 14.91 -6.51
CA SER A 526 -11.67 15.33 -6.31
C SER A 526 -11.46 16.84 -6.46
N ASP A 527 -12.50 17.56 -6.89
CA ASP A 527 -12.45 18.99 -7.12
C ASP A 527 -12.94 19.74 -5.88
N TYR A 528 -12.13 20.67 -5.40
CA TYR A 528 -12.37 21.40 -4.14
C TYR A 528 -12.34 22.89 -4.35
N GLY A 529 -13.24 23.59 -3.65
CA GLY A 529 -13.26 25.04 -3.60
C GLY A 529 -12.10 25.63 -2.78
N ASP A 530 -11.82 26.90 -3.00
CA ASP A 530 -10.82 27.64 -2.22
C ASP A 530 -11.43 28.08 -0.87
N HIS A 531 -11.49 27.14 0.07
CA HIS A 531 -12.01 27.35 1.41
C HIS A 531 -11.16 26.64 2.45
N ALA A 532 -11.08 27.18 3.67
CA ALA A 532 -10.26 26.62 4.74
C ALA A 532 -10.56 25.13 5.04
N VAL A 533 -11.81 24.68 4.87
CA VAL A 533 -12.21 23.28 5.06
C VAL A 533 -11.70 22.37 3.96
N SER A 534 -11.69 22.82 2.71
CA SER A 534 -11.46 22.01 1.51
C SER A 534 -10.03 22.10 0.97
N VAL A 535 -9.36 23.25 1.11
CA VAL A 535 -7.96 23.42 0.67
C VAL A 535 -7.02 22.32 1.21
N PRO A 536 -7.14 21.90 2.49
CA PRO A 536 -6.30 20.81 2.99
C PRO A 536 -6.57 19.44 2.37
N LEU A 537 -7.68 19.27 1.62
CA LEU A 537 -8.07 18.01 0.97
C LEU A 537 -7.63 17.92 -0.48
N GLN A 538 -7.01 18.97 -1.03
CA GLN A 538 -6.51 18.96 -2.39
C GLN A 538 -5.56 17.79 -2.64
N GLY A 539 -5.82 17.04 -3.73
CA GLY A 539 -5.10 15.81 -4.05
C GLY A 539 -5.66 14.54 -3.42
N SER A 540 -6.72 14.63 -2.60
CA SER A 540 -7.48 13.48 -2.10
C SER A 540 -8.85 13.39 -2.79
N ALA A 541 -9.61 12.32 -2.55
CA ALA A 541 -10.95 12.17 -3.08
C ALA A 541 -11.96 11.92 -1.94
N VAL A 542 -13.13 12.53 -2.03
CA VAL A 542 -14.27 12.24 -1.17
C VAL A 542 -15.32 11.45 -1.95
N VAL A 543 -16.05 10.59 -1.25
CA VAL A 543 -17.04 9.70 -1.86
C VAL A 543 -18.42 10.02 -1.30
N PHE A 544 -19.36 10.33 -2.19
CA PHE A 544 -20.76 10.53 -1.89
C PHE A 544 -21.57 9.32 -2.35
N SER A 545 -22.62 8.96 -1.62
CA SER A 545 -23.50 7.86 -2.00
C SER A 545 -24.38 8.20 -3.19
N ASN A 546 -24.93 7.18 -3.82
CA ASN A 546 -25.95 7.34 -4.85
C ASN A 546 -27.20 7.99 -4.24
N GLY A 547 -27.69 9.08 -4.85
CA GLY A 547 -28.77 9.90 -4.30
C GLY A 547 -28.30 11.13 -3.53
N ALA A 548 -27.00 11.40 -3.48
CA ALA A 548 -26.47 12.66 -2.94
C ALA A 548 -27.10 13.87 -3.64
N ARG A 549 -27.43 14.90 -2.84
CA ARG A 549 -28.03 16.12 -3.34
C ARG A 549 -26.99 17.09 -3.88
N ARG A 550 -27.41 17.86 -4.87
CA ARG A 550 -26.65 18.98 -5.42
C ARG A 550 -27.22 20.29 -4.92
N TYR A 551 -26.35 21.24 -4.74
CA TYR A 551 -26.71 22.61 -4.38
C TYR A 551 -26.38 23.56 -5.51
N SER A 552 -27.27 24.56 -5.72
CA SER A 552 -27.01 25.65 -6.65
C SER A 552 -26.27 26.74 -5.88
N VAL A 553 -25.05 27.02 -6.31
CA VAL A 553 -24.23 28.11 -5.74
C VAL A 553 -24.08 29.16 -6.83
N PRO A 554 -24.54 30.41 -6.61
CA PRO A 554 -24.34 31.47 -7.58
C PRO A 554 -22.85 31.77 -7.75
N ALA A 555 -22.37 31.84 -8.97
CA ALA A 555 -21.01 32.25 -9.30
C ALA A 555 -21.02 33.69 -9.83
N PRO A 556 -20.18 34.60 -9.34
CA PRO A 556 -19.30 34.55 -8.16
C PRO A 556 -20.11 34.55 -6.84
N PRO A 557 -19.47 34.30 -5.67
CA PRO A 557 -20.20 34.24 -4.39
C PRO A 557 -20.89 35.59 -4.13
N VAL A 558 -22.19 35.63 -4.40
CA VAL A 558 -23.02 36.80 -4.18
C VAL A 558 -23.53 36.67 -2.74
N ALA A 559 -23.29 37.72 -1.93
CA ALA A 559 -23.94 37.79 -0.63
C ALA A 559 -25.46 37.78 -0.85
N SER A 560 -26.16 36.82 -0.22
CA SER A 560 -27.60 36.78 -0.27
C SER A 560 -28.18 38.07 0.37
N PRO A 561 -29.44 38.45 0.07
CA PRO A 561 -30.07 39.63 0.69
C PRO A 561 -29.98 39.65 2.22
N ASP A 562 -29.86 38.46 2.82
CA ASP A 562 -29.74 38.29 4.30
C ASP A 562 -28.28 38.31 4.78
N GLY A 563 -27.29 38.65 3.94
CA GLY A 563 -25.88 38.79 4.30
C GLY A 563 -25.12 37.46 4.47
N PHE A 564 -25.62 36.37 3.91
CA PHE A 564 -24.89 35.08 3.87
C PHE A 564 -23.99 35.01 2.65
N SER A 565 -22.73 34.59 2.85
CA SER A 565 -21.81 34.18 1.77
C SER A 565 -21.77 32.66 1.69
N VAL A 566 -21.88 32.13 0.47
CA VAL A 566 -21.87 30.68 0.20
C VAL A 566 -20.61 30.35 -0.60
N ALA A 567 -19.82 29.41 -0.11
CA ALA A 567 -18.61 28.92 -0.77
C ALA A 567 -18.74 27.42 -1.05
N PRO A 568 -18.47 26.96 -2.29
CA PRO A 568 -18.45 25.54 -2.59
C PRO A 568 -17.26 24.87 -1.91
N LEU A 569 -17.47 23.70 -1.31
CA LEU A 569 -16.43 22.89 -0.68
C LEU A 569 -15.98 21.75 -1.61
N CYS A 570 -16.94 21.01 -2.17
CA CYS A 570 -16.70 19.86 -3.02
C CYS A 570 -17.63 19.93 -4.23
N PHE A 571 -17.09 19.77 -5.43
CA PHE A 571 -17.89 19.81 -6.66
C PHE A 571 -17.33 18.87 -7.73
N SER A 572 -18.17 18.50 -8.70
CA SER A 572 -17.77 17.76 -9.90
C SER A 572 -18.46 18.40 -11.10
N GLY A 573 -17.69 19.03 -11.97
CA GLY A 573 -18.23 19.89 -13.01
C GLY A 573 -19.07 21.04 -12.45
N GLU A 574 -20.34 21.16 -12.87
CA GLU A 574 -21.28 22.16 -12.36
C GLU A 574 -22.03 21.73 -11.06
N SER A 575 -21.83 20.49 -10.62
CA SER A 575 -22.56 19.92 -9.49
C SER A 575 -21.80 20.15 -8.18
N VAL A 576 -22.36 20.92 -7.25
CA VAL A 576 -21.79 21.15 -5.92
C VAL A 576 -22.47 20.24 -4.90
N PHE A 577 -21.68 19.47 -4.15
CA PHE A 577 -22.16 18.47 -3.18
C PHE A 577 -22.01 18.92 -1.72
N ALA A 578 -21.10 19.84 -1.46
CA ALA A 578 -20.91 20.40 -0.13
C ALA A 578 -20.64 21.90 -0.22
N VAL A 579 -21.23 22.67 0.69
CA VAL A 579 -21.09 24.12 0.77
C VAL A 579 -20.80 24.58 2.18
N ALA A 580 -19.97 25.61 2.32
CA ALA A 580 -19.80 26.38 3.53
C ALA A 580 -20.57 27.69 3.41
N VAL A 581 -21.22 28.08 4.49
CA VAL A 581 -22.01 29.32 4.57
C VAL A 581 -21.54 30.11 5.77
N GLU A 582 -21.23 31.36 5.56
CA GLU A 582 -20.88 32.30 6.65
C GLU A 582 -21.75 33.53 6.56
N LYS A 583 -22.35 33.92 7.69
CA LYS A 583 -23.10 35.16 7.76
C LYS A 583 -22.08 36.29 7.93
N GLY A 584 -22.01 37.20 6.96
CA GLY A 584 -21.16 38.37 7.02
C GLY A 584 -21.40 39.18 8.29
N SER A 585 -20.34 39.67 8.93
CA SER A 585 -20.47 40.61 10.02
C SER A 585 -21.05 41.91 9.45
N THR A 586 -22.30 42.20 9.76
CA THR A 586 -22.80 43.56 9.58
C THR A 586 -21.93 44.47 10.41
N LEU A 587 -21.34 45.47 9.74
CA LEU A 587 -20.41 46.49 10.23
C LEU A 587 -20.92 47.25 11.48
N ARG A 588 -20.94 46.60 12.65
CA ARG A 588 -20.91 47.25 13.95
C ARG A 588 -19.78 46.61 14.75
N SER A 589 -18.65 47.30 14.76
CA SER A 589 -17.43 46.91 15.43
C SER A 589 -17.51 46.80 16.96
N ASP A 590 -18.63 47.08 17.55
CA ASP A 590 -18.77 47.25 18.99
C ASP A 590 -19.41 46.05 19.71
N LEU A 591 -19.93 45.10 18.98
CA LEU A 591 -20.43 43.85 19.52
C LEU A 591 -19.70 42.70 18.84
N ALA A 592 -18.83 42.01 19.58
CA ALA A 592 -18.15 40.80 19.15
C ALA A 592 -19.14 39.64 18.98
N ILE A 593 -20.12 39.81 18.09
CA ILE A 593 -21.01 38.71 17.68
C ILE A 593 -20.20 37.83 16.75
N ARG A 594 -19.90 36.61 17.18
CA ARG A 594 -19.25 35.61 16.35
C ARG A 594 -20.11 35.37 15.10
N PRO A 595 -19.52 35.35 13.87
CA PRO A 595 -20.31 35.08 12.68
C PRO A 595 -20.92 33.68 12.75
N ALA A 596 -22.19 33.57 12.34
CA ALA A 596 -22.81 32.26 12.19
C ALA A 596 -22.14 31.52 11.05
N ARG A 597 -21.82 30.26 11.27
CA ARG A 597 -21.16 29.38 10.28
C ARG A 597 -21.97 28.10 10.09
N LEU A 598 -22.15 27.73 8.84
CA LEU A 598 -22.84 26.50 8.51
C LEU A 598 -22.02 25.71 7.49
N VAL A 599 -22.07 24.37 7.59
CA VAL A 599 -21.60 23.47 6.56
C VAL A 599 -22.77 22.57 6.18
N VAL A 600 -23.05 22.50 4.89
CA VAL A 600 -24.10 21.66 4.35
C VAL A 600 -23.47 20.63 3.42
N ILE A 601 -23.76 19.36 3.66
CA ILE A 601 -23.27 18.23 2.88
C ILE A 601 -24.47 17.47 2.32
N GLY A 602 -24.50 17.26 1.02
CA GLY A 602 -25.62 16.68 0.29
C GLY A 602 -25.79 15.17 0.42
N ASP A 603 -25.22 14.59 1.47
CA ASP A 603 -25.30 13.16 1.71
C ASP A 603 -25.27 12.83 3.21
N SER A 604 -26.36 12.29 3.72
CA SER A 604 -26.43 11.83 5.11
C SER A 604 -25.66 10.52 5.34
N PHE A 605 -25.44 9.72 4.30
CA PHE A 605 -24.65 8.49 4.37
C PHE A 605 -23.15 8.78 4.50
N PHE A 606 -22.73 9.98 4.15
CA PHE A 606 -21.34 10.43 4.20
C PHE A 606 -20.68 10.22 5.58
N PHE A 607 -21.46 10.41 6.66
CA PHE A 607 -20.98 10.31 8.06
C PHE A 607 -21.17 8.93 8.69
N ARG A 608 -21.81 7.99 8.00
CA ARG A 608 -22.10 6.66 8.57
C ARG A 608 -20.83 5.84 8.71
N ASN A 609 -20.85 4.90 9.65
CA ASN A 609 -19.70 4.02 9.93
C ASN A 609 -19.20 3.28 8.69
N ALA A 610 -20.10 2.87 7.78
CA ALA A 610 -19.74 2.18 6.54
C ALA A 610 -18.93 3.06 5.55
N THR A 611 -19.13 4.37 5.56
CA THR A 611 -18.54 5.29 4.57
C THR A 611 -17.42 6.14 5.11
N LEU A 612 -17.48 6.50 6.40
CA LEU A 612 -16.53 7.42 7.03
C LEU A 612 -15.08 6.93 6.99
N TYR A 613 -14.87 5.61 7.08
CA TYR A 613 -13.55 4.98 7.08
C TYR A 613 -13.31 4.09 5.86
N SER A 614 -14.04 4.30 4.76
CA SER A 614 -13.75 3.55 3.53
C SER A 614 -12.37 3.89 3.00
N ARG A 615 -11.63 2.88 2.56
CA ARG A 615 -10.27 3.06 2.06
C ARG A 615 -10.22 4.00 0.87
N GLY A 616 -9.23 4.87 0.87
CA GLY A 616 -8.95 5.77 -0.26
C GLY A 616 -9.86 6.98 -0.36
N ASN A 617 -10.72 7.25 0.63
CA ASN A 617 -11.52 8.46 0.69
C ASN A 617 -11.08 9.38 1.83
N ALA A 618 -11.32 10.69 1.67
CA ALA A 618 -11.05 11.73 2.66
C ALA A 618 -12.34 12.18 3.38
N ASN A 619 -13.36 11.33 3.47
CA ASN A 619 -14.64 11.67 4.09
C ASN A 619 -14.48 12.07 5.56
N ARG A 620 -13.67 11.31 6.29
CA ARG A 620 -13.37 11.58 7.69
C ARG A 620 -12.68 12.93 7.89
N GLU A 621 -11.74 13.24 7.01
CA GLU A 621 -10.99 14.50 7.06
C GLU A 621 -11.90 15.69 6.73
N LEU A 622 -12.75 15.58 5.73
CA LEU A 622 -13.75 16.62 5.40
C LEU A 622 -14.71 16.85 6.58
N PHE A 623 -15.17 15.78 7.24
CA PHE A 623 -16.01 15.87 8.42
C PHE A 623 -15.31 16.61 9.57
N LEU A 624 -14.11 16.18 9.92
CA LEU A 624 -13.38 16.77 11.05
C LEU A 624 -12.96 18.22 10.78
N ASN A 625 -12.57 18.52 9.54
CA ASN A 625 -12.28 19.87 9.10
C ASN A 625 -13.51 20.78 9.16
N SER A 626 -14.66 20.24 8.74
CA SER A 626 -15.93 20.97 8.83
C SER A 626 -16.27 21.32 10.27
N VAL A 627 -16.15 20.37 11.20
CA VAL A 627 -16.41 20.62 12.62
C VAL A 627 -15.37 21.56 13.23
N ALA A 628 -14.08 21.44 12.86
CA ALA A 628 -13.03 22.35 13.35
C ALA A 628 -13.28 23.80 12.90
N TRP A 629 -13.59 24.02 11.63
CA TRP A 629 -13.91 25.33 11.10
C TRP A 629 -15.18 25.91 11.74
N LEU A 630 -16.22 25.07 11.89
CA LEU A 630 -17.43 25.47 12.63
C LEU A 630 -17.09 25.83 14.08
N ALA A 631 -16.24 25.06 14.74
CA ALA A 631 -15.81 25.39 16.12
C ALA A 631 -14.91 26.65 16.20
N GLY A 632 -14.48 27.21 15.07
CA GLY A 632 -13.58 28.38 15.01
C GLY A 632 -12.14 28.01 15.38
N LEU A 633 -11.77 26.77 15.16
CA LEU A 633 -10.45 26.24 15.40
C LEU A 633 -9.69 26.11 14.08
N ASP A 634 -8.37 25.99 14.16
CA ASP A 634 -7.55 25.74 12.99
C ASP A 634 -7.90 24.41 12.36
N VAL A 635 -8.06 24.43 11.04
CA VAL A 635 -8.38 23.26 10.24
C VAL A 635 -7.09 22.46 10.00
N SER A 636 -7.12 21.19 10.35
CA SER A 636 -6.00 20.30 10.09
C SER A 636 -5.91 20.00 8.60
N GLY A 637 -4.73 20.14 8.01
CA GLY A 637 -4.53 19.65 6.66
C GLY A 637 -4.75 18.14 6.61
N ALA A 638 -5.54 17.65 5.66
CA ALA A 638 -5.47 16.26 5.30
C ALA A 638 -4.07 16.04 4.71
N ALA A 639 -3.30 15.19 5.34
CA ALA A 639 -2.04 14.75 4.79
C ALA A 639 -2.29 13.61 3.77
N GLY A 640 -3.31 13.79 2.95
CA GLY A 640 -3.61 12.82 1.91
C GLY A 640 -3.12 13.38 0.59
N THR A 641 -2.00 12.91 0.09
CA THR A 641 -2.07 12.52 -1.31
C THR A 641 -3.03 11.34 -1.35
N ALA A 642 -4.08 11.41 -2.13
CA ALA A 642 -4.52 10.24 -2.82
C ALA A 642 -3.24 9.73 -3.52
N GLY A 643 -2.44 8.95 -2.82
CA GLY A 643 -1.44 8.11 -3.47
C GLY A 643 -2.25 7.42 -4.53
N ASP A 644 -1.82 7.48 -5.78
CA ASP A 644 -2.56 6.99 -6.93
C ASP A 644 -3.32 5.72 -6.54
N VAL A 645 -4.56 5.88 -6.08
CA VAL A 645 -5.42 4.73 -5.76
C VAL A 645 -5.53 3.97 -7.05
N LEU A 646 -5.10 2.73 -7.04
CA LEU A 646 -5.08 1.89 -8.21
C LEU A 646 -6.52 1.70 -8.68
N SER A 647 -6.95 2.48 -9.65
CA SER A 647 -8.26 2.31 -10.29
C SER A 647 -8.03 1.64 -11.64
N VAL A 648 -8.48 0.41 -11.75
CA VAL A 648 -8.31 -0.37 -13.00
C VAL A 648 -9.34 0.07 -14.04
N GLY A 649 -10.53 0.50 -13.61
CA GLY A 649 -11.57 1.09 -14.46
C GLY A 649 -11.99 0.20 -15.63
N MET A 650 -11.92 -1.13 -15.50
CA MET A 650 -12.19 -2.07 -16.58
C MET A 650 -13.55 -2.75 -16.40
N ASP A 651 -14.35 -2.78 -17.46
CA ASP A 651 -15.54 -3.60 -17.55
C ASP A 651 -15.23 -5.09 -17.44
N ARG A 652 -16.22 -5.89 -17.06
CA ARG A 652 -16.09 -7.35 -16.92
C ARG A 652 -15.51 -8.02 -18.17
N ILE A 653 -15.91 -7.57 -19.37
CA ILE A 653 -15.41 -8.09 -20.65
C ILE A 653 -13.93 -7.70 -20.86
N ALA A 654 -13.56 -6.46 -20.51
CA ALA A 654 -12.18 -6.00 -20.58
C ALA A 654 -11.29 -6.79 -19.61
N ARG A 655 -11.77 -7.10 -18.40
CA ARG A 655 -11.08 -7.96 -17.43
C ARG A 655 -10.79 -9.36 -17.98
N ILE A 656 -11.77 -10.00 -18.62
CA ILE A 656 -11.60 -11.32 -19.25
C ILE A 656 -10.60 -11.27 -20.39
N ARG A 657 -10.69 -10.25 -21.25
CA ARG A 657 -9.72 -10.03 -22.35
C ARG A 657 -8.32 -9.82 -21.80
N PHE A 658 -8.17 -9.01 -20.77
CA PHE A 658 -6.90 -8.77 -20.11
C PHE A 658 -6.26 -10.05 -19.56
N LEU A 659 -7.02 -10.88 -18.84
CA LEU A 659 -6.58 -12.19 -18.37
C LEU A 659 -6.14 -13.09 -19.53
N ALA A 660 -6.90 -13.17 -20.60
CA ALA A 660 -6.57 -13.96 -21.79
C ALA A 660 -5.29 -13.47 -22.48
N TYR A 661 -5.10 -12.15 -22.61
CA TYR A 661 -3.89 -11.57 -23.20
C TYR A 661 -2.65 -11.79 -22.31
N SER A 662 -2.75 -11.49 -21.03
CA SER A 662 -1.60 -11.56 -20.08
C SER A 662 -1.11 -12.99 -19.87
N SER A 663 -2.02 -13.95 -19.72
CA SER A 663 -1.71 -15.34 -19.42
C SER A 663 -1.53 -16.23 -20.65
N GLY A 664 -2.14 -15.89 -21.78
CA GLY A 664 -2.17 -16.71 -23.00
C GLY A 664 -1.43 -16.10 -24.19
N VAL A 665 -1.95 -14.99 -24.73
CA VAL A 665 -1.47 -14.46 -26.03
C VAL A 665 -0.03 -13.97 -25.95
N VAL A 666 0.32 -13.17 -24.94
CA VAL A 666 1.68 -12.60 -24.81
C VAL A 666 2.74 -13.69 -24.66
N PRO A 667 2.58 -14.69 -23.76
CA PRO A 667 3.53 -15.80 -23.67
C PRO A 667 3.67 -16.61 -24.95
N LEU A 668 2.56 -16.88 -25.65
CA LEU A 668 2.57 -17.62 -26.91
C LEU A 668 3.29 -16.84 -28.03
N VAL A 669 3.05 -15.54 -28.16
CA VAL A 669 3.74 -14.70 -29.15
C VAL A 669 5.23 -14.65 -28.85
N VAL A 670 5.63 -14.48 -27.59
CA VAL A 670 7.06 -14.50 -27.20
C VAL A 670 7.70 -15.85 -27.52
N ALA A 671 7.04 -16.95 -27.14
CA ALA A 671 7.54 -18.31 -27.44
C ALA A 671 7.66 -18.55 -28.95
N PHE A 672 6.69 -18.08 -29.74
CA PHE A 672 6.69 -18.21 -31.19
C PHE A 672 7.82 -17.39 -31.84
N VAL A 673 7.99 -16.14 -31.46
CA VAL A 673 9.05 -15.26 -31.98
C VAL A 673 10.43 -15.82 -31.66
N VAL A 674 10.65 -16.22 -30.38
CA VAL A 674 11.91 -16.85 -29.99
C VAL A 674 12.14 -18.16 -30.72
N GLY A 675 11.10 -18.99 -30.84
CA GLY A 675 11.16 -20.26 -31.61
C GLY A 675 11.52 -20.05 -33.07
N LEU A 676 10.93 -19.06 -33.74
CA LEU A 676 11.26 -18.68 -35.13
C LEU A 676 12.69 -18.17 -35.25
N ALA A 677 13.16 -17.33 -34.35
CA ALA A 677 14.52 -16.80 -34.36
C ALA A 677 15.53 -17.94 -34.22
N VAL A 678 15.28 -18.91 -33.33
CA VAL A 678 16.11 -20.12 -33.16
C VAL A 678 16.09 -20.97 -34.42
N ARG A 679 14.90 -21.16 -35.04
CA ARG A 679 14.75 -21.96 -36.27
C ARG A 679 15.47 -21.32 -37.48
N ARG A 680 15.33 -19.98 -37.67
CA ARG A 680 16.02 -19.23 -38.74
C ARG A 680 17.55 -19.31 -38.59
N ARG A 681 18.09 -19.22 -37.38
CA ARG A 681 19.53 -19.38 -37.12
C ARG A 681 20.03 -20.80 -37.36
N ARG A 682 19.21 -21.86 -37.15
CA ARG A 682 19.55 -23.25 -37.49
C ARG A 682 19.63 -23.47 -39.01
N ARG A 683 18.72 -22.84 -39.78
CA ARG A 683 18.74 -22.93 -41.27
C ARG A 683 19.91 -22.18 -41.94
N ARG A 684 20.43 -21.11 -41.33
CA ARG A 684 21.60 -20.36 -41.82
C ARG A 684 22.94 -21.05 -41.53
N ARG A 685 22.94 -22.13 -40.77
CA ARG A 685 24.16 -22.89 -40.37
C ARG A 685 24.21 -24.29 -40.98
N LYS A 686 23.15 -24.73 -41.67
CA LYS A 686 23.18 -25.84 -42.64
C LYS A 686 23.40 -25.25 -44.03
#